data_13c73a7341f47aa83263d2e53008f5bb
#
_entry.id   13c73a7341f47aa83263d2e53008f5bb
#
_cell.length_a   1.000
_cell.length_b   1.000
_cell.length_c   1.000
_cell.angle_alpha   90.00
_cell.angle_beta   90.00
_cell.angle_gamma   90.00
#
_symmetry.space_group_name_H-M   'P 1'
#
loop_
_entity.id
_entity.type
_entity.pdbx_description
1 polymer ?
#
loop_
_entity_poly.entity_id
_entity_poly.type
_entity_poly.pdbx_seq_one_letter_code
_entity_poly.pdbx_strand_id
1 'polypeptide(L)'
;MADSPPHTWRTVRPSNPMARTCVRVCQREPLGTGGQSASHPRTVRQPSADTRGKSLRTVRRLGRGLSGTPRQSANWPGGRSARTQSALHNHHSASLSAGFPLPGRSGTFRIVEGSSSASVGWGVMEVRGLGQLLAALAAALFVRAIAAPGPALLPPAEDTEDDETDAEAGGEGGGGGVPPVTIRWARITCALKNKRGEVARFLLSNVSGEAKPGRLLALMGPSGSGKTTLLNVLAGQLTASPSLHLSGFLYVNGRPISKGGYKIAFVRQEDLFFSQLTVRETLSLAAELQLPDTWAPDRKERYVNDLLFRLGLVNCADSIVGDAKVRGISGGEKKRLALACELIASPSVVFADEPTTGLDAFQAEKVMETLRQLAEDGHTVICSIHQPRGSVYSKFDDIVLLSEGEVVYMGPAKEEPLTYFASLGYQCPDHMNPAEFLADLISVDYGSAESVQTSQKRIANLIDEFSNKAMTTEGSDSIAKQEESEFSAKLVGKSTMKQRLGWWRQFRFLFKRAWMQAFRDGSTNKVRARMSVASAVIFGSVFWRMGKSQTSIQDRMGLLQVAAINTAMAALTKTVGVFPKERTIVDRERAKGSYALGPYLSSKLLAEIPIGAAFPLIFGSILYPMAKLHPTFSRFAKFCGIVTVESFAASAMGLTVGAMAPTTEAAMALGPSLMTVFIVFGGYYVNPDNTPVIFRWIPKISLIRWAFQGLSINEFKGLQFEQQHSYDIQTGEQALERFSLGGIRIEDTLVAQGRILMFWYWSTYLLLKKNRPKYQQLLPPLEEDQNKQQVE
;
A
#
# COMPACT_ATOMS: atom_id res chain seq x y z
N MET A 1 -10.92 68.79 10.19
CA MET A 1 -9.97 69.42 9.26
C MET A 1 -9.26 68.21 8.58
N ALA A 2 -9.76 67.98 7.49
CA ALA A 2 -9.34 68.05 6.11
C ALA A 2 -8.34 66.94 5.81
N ASP A 3 -8.69 66.00 5.08
CA ASP A 3 -9.01 65.66 3.68
C ASP A 3 -7.88 64.89 3.00
N SER A 4 -8.14 63.63 2.69
CA SER A 4 -8.14 62.91 1.40
C SER A 4 -6.94 62.98 0.47
N PRO A 5 -6.83 62.11 -0.58
CA PRO A 5 -7.20 60.74 -0.84
C PRO A 5 -6.09 59.95 -1.60
N PRO A 6 -6.35 58.75 -2.18
CA PRO A 6 -5.36 57.76 -2.57
C PRO A 6 -4.94 57.81 -4.05
N HIS A 7 -3.72 57.40 -4.33
CA HIS A 7 -3.22 57.29 -5.71
C HIS A 7 -3.37 55.85 -6.28
N THR A 8 -4.12 55.84 -7.38
CA THR A 8 -4.25 54.75 -8.34
C THR A 8 -2.99 54.61 -9.21
N TRP A 9 -2.49 53.41 -9.40
CA TRP A 9 -1.51 53.09 -10.45
C TRP A 9 -2.15 52.36 -11.61
N ARG A 10 -2.10 53.01 -12.77
CA ARG A 10 -2.50 52.48 -14.08
C ARG A 10 -1.38 51.61 -14.64
N THR A 11 -1.80 50.47 -15.18
CA THR A 11 -1.05 49.57 -16.04
C THR A 11 -0.75 50.20 -17.40
N VAL A 12 0.52 50.08 -17.86
CA VAL A 12 0.94 50.34 -19.22
C VAL A 12 1.45 49.01 -19.82
N ARG A 13 0.83 48.63 -20.93
CA ARG A 13 1.32 47.55 -21.82
C ARG A 13 2.36 48.14 -22.79
N PRO A 14 3.34 47.34 -23.26
CA PRO A 14 3.86 47.46 -24.61
C PRO A 14 3.61 46.18 -25.41
N SER A 15 3.41 46.41 -26.67
CA SER A 15 3.03 45.54 -27.76
C SER A 15 4.24 44.92 -28.49
N ASN A 16 4.06 43.62 -28.84
CA ASN A 16 4.49 42.94 -30.09
C ASN A 16 5.96 42.56 -30.41
N PRO A 17 6.16 41.64 -31.41
CA PRO A 17 5.79 40.22 -31.54
C PRO A 17 6.97 39.37 -32.06
N MET A 18 6.84 38.01 -31.97
CA MET A 18 7.41 36.94 -32.85
C MET A 18 7.63 35.67 -31.98
N ALA A 19 7.31 34.48 -32.31
CA ALA A 19 6.94 33.71 -33.46
C ALA A 19 6.26 32.44 -32.91
N ARG A 20 5.10 32.12 -33.45
CA ARG A 20 4.36 30.86 -33.16
C ARG A 20 4.78 29.79 -34.16
N THR A 21 5.00 28.57 -33.68
CA THR A 21 4.77 27.39 -34.50
C THR A 21 3.92 26.43 -33.67
N CYS A 22 2.64 26.41 -34.00
CA CYS A 22 1.65 25.47 -33.47
C CYS A 22 1.44 24.35 -34.46
N VAL A 23 1.45 23.10 -33.99
CA VAL A 23 0.85 21.97 -34.69
C VAL A 23 -0.61 21.90 -34.27
N ARG A 24 -1.54 22.10 -35.23
CA ARG A 24 -2.99 21.95 -35.08
C ARG A 24 -3.36 20.51 -35.41
N VAL A 25 -4.13 19.89 -34.54
CA VAL A 25 -5.03 18.78 -34.88
C VAL A 25 -6.45 19.33 -34.91
N CYS A 26 -7.14 19.08 -36.06
CA CYS A 26 -8.44 19.61 -36.40
C CYS A 26 -9.58 18.98 -35.60
N GLN A 27 -10.46 19.83 -35.09
CA GLN A 27 -11.89 19.54 -35.00
C GLN A 27 -12.64 20.67 -35.72
N ARG A 28 -13.53 20.29 -36.63
CA ARG A 28 -14.43 21.17 -37.37
C ARG A 28 -15.75 21.30 -36.65
N GLU A 29 -16.19 22.51 -36.44
CA GLU A 29 -17.60 22.89 -36.40
C GLU A 29 -17.81 24.11 -37.31
N PRO A 30 -18.98 24.20 -38.03
CA PRO A 30 -19.27 25.33 -38.88
C PRO A 30 -20.25 26.30 -38.20
N LEU A 31 -19.94 27.57 -38.34
CA LEU A 31 -20.82 28.69 -38.02
C LEU A 31 -21.90 28.90 -39.11
N GLY A 32 -23.11 29.12 -38.65
CA GLY A 32 -24.24 29.49 -39.45
C GLY A 32 -24.46 30.97 -39.57
N THR A 33 -25.18 31.39 -40.62
CA THR A 33 -25.92 32.66 -40.69
C THR A 33 -27.19 32.46 -41.47
N GLY A 34 -28.28 32.81 -40.85
CA GLY A 34 -29.40 33.60 -41.35
C GLY A 34 -30.35 33.06 -42.37
N GLY A 35 -31.68 33.07 -42.00
CA GLY A 35 -32.75 33.43 -42.90
C GLY A 35 -33.90 32.43 -43.11
N GLN A 36 -34.93 32.57 -42.31
CA GLN A 36 -36.39 32.51 -42.60
C GLN A 36 -37.00 31.46 -43.55
N SER A 37 -38.03 30.84 -42.95
CA SER A 37 -39.40 30.57 -43.42
C SER A 37 -39.77 29.20 -43.99
N ALA A 38 -40.74 28.61 -43.28
CA ALA A 38 -41.97 27.97 -43.68
C ALA A 38 -42.00 26.53 -44.21
N SER A 39 -42.90 25.81 -43.54
CA SER A 39 -43.86 24.78 -44.03
C SER A 39 -43.45 23.31 -44.11
N HIS A 40 -44.13 22.54 -43.32
CA HIS A 40 -44.50 21.10 -43.30
C HIS A 40 -44.97 20.49 -44.62
N PRO A 41 -45.36 19.19 -44.75
CA PRO A 41 -44.86 17.94 -44.14
C PRO A 41 -44.80 16.70 -45.10
N ARG A 42 -44.55 15.53 -44.54
CA ARG A 42 -44.99 14.16 -45.00
C ARG A 42 -43.96 13.13 -45.44
N THR A 43 -43.85 12.14 -44.66
CA THR A 43 -44.21 10.69 -44.81
C THR A 43 -43.28 9.78 -45.65
N VAL A 44 -42.86 8.72 -44.95
CA VAL A 44 -43.00 7.28 -45.26
C VAL A 44 -41.97 6.54 -46.14
N ARG A 45 -41.50 5.46 -45.56
CA ARG A 45 -41.07 4.14 -46.09
C ARG A 45 -39.62 3.82 -46.35
N GLN A 46 -39.17 2.84 -45.58
CA GLN A 46 -38.31 1.73 -46.02
C GLN A 46 -38.90 1.01 -47.27
N PRO A 47 -38.18 0.17 -48.06
CA PRO A 47 -37.36 -0.93 -47.66
C PRO A 47 -36.19 -1.36 -48.59
N SER A 48 -35.39 -2.32 -48.04
CA SER A 48 -34.83 -3.52 -48.70
C SER A 48 -33.81 -3.47 -49.84
N ALA A 49 -32.75 -4.18 -49.55
CA ALA A 49 -32.11 -5.25 -50.35
C ALA A 49 -31.24 -4.96 -51.59
N ASP A 50 -30.13 -5.51 -51.54
CA ASP A 50 -29.53 -6.44 -52.48
C ASP A 50 -28.29 -6.06 -53.33
N THR A 51 -27.34 -6.91 -53.31
CA THR A 51 -26.44 -7.51 -54.29
C THR A 51 -25.14 -6.87 -54.73
N ARG A 52 -24.16 -7.76 -54.60
CA ARG A 52 -23.02 -8.08 -55.52
C ARG A 52 -21.82 -7.13 -55.51
N GLY A 53 -20.63 -7.55 -55.52
CA GLY A 53 -19.99 -8.82 -55.74
C GLY A 53 -18.47 -8.70 -55.91
N LYS A 54 -17.81 -9.82 -55.77
CA LYS A 54 -16.55 -10.26 -56.43
C LYS A 54 -15.23 -9.61 -55.96
N SER A 55 -14.15 -10.27 -55.77
CA SER A 55 -13.60 -11.61 -56.11
C SER A 55 -12.18 -11.72 -55.57
N LEU A 56 -11.78 -12.81 -55.25
CA LEU A 56 -10.84 -13.91 -55.65
C LEU A 56 -9.50 -13.83 -54.94
N ARG A 57 -8.80 -14.85 -54.55
CA ARG A 57 -8.59 -16.29 -54.81
C ARG A 57 -7.62 -16.82 -53.79
N THR A 58 -7.62 -17.92 -53.35
CA THR A 58 -7.43 -19.37 -53.65
C THR A 58 -6.24 -19.87 -52.84
N VAL A 59 -6.07 -21.08 -52.34
CA VAL A 59 -6.35 -22.43 -52.73
C VAL A 59 -5.93 -23.41 -51.64
N ARG A 60 -6.75 -24.39 -51.28
CA ARG A 60 -6.68 -25.84 -51.35
C ARG A 60 -5.86 -26.53 -50.21
N ARG A 61 -6.22 -27.67 -49.73
CA ARG A 61 -7.13 -28.80 -49.88
C ARG A 61 -6.59 -29.89 -48.93
N LEU A 62 -7.16 -30.80 -48.34
CA LEU A 62 -8.13 -31.87 -48.42
C LEU A 62 -8.02 -32.64 -47.09
N GLY A 63 -8.83 -33.39 -46.51
CA GLY A 63 -10.12 -33.94 -46.92
C GLY A 63 -10.54 -35.09 -46.00
N ARG A 64 -11.84 -35.23 -45.85
CA ARG A 64 -12.63 -36.48 -45.61
C ARG A 64 -12.32 -37.31 -44.35
N GLY A 65 -13.21 -37.83 -43.58
CA GLY A 65 -14.67 -37.88 -43.68
C GLY A 65 -15.23 -38.94 -42.72
N LEU A 66 -16.48 -38.79 -42.38
CA LEU A 66 -17.49 -39.80 -42.03
C LEU A 66 -17.50 -40.42 -40.64
N SER A 67 -18.43 -40.00 -39.80
CA SER A 67 -19.72 -40.69 -39.46
C SER A 67 -19.65 -41.66 -38.27
N GLY A 68 -20.59 -41.53 -37.34
CA GLY A 68 -21.22 -42.60 -36.65
C GLY A 68 -21.27 -42.50 -35.13
N THR A 69 -22.36 -42.04 -34.59
CA THR A 69 -22.89 -42.37 -33.25
C THR A 69 -23.55 -43.78 -33.31
N PRO A 70 -24.02 -44.45 -32.25
CA PRO A 70 -24.00 -44.19 -30.82
C PRO A 70 -23.87 -45.43 -29.89
N ARG A 71 -23.91 -45.14 -28.57
CA ARG A 71 -24.50 -45.98 -27.49
C ARG A 71 -23.68 -46.97 -26.68
N GLN A 72 -23.78 -46.71 -25.38
CA GLN A 72 -24.15 -47.59 -24.25
C GLN A 72 -23.06 -48.39 -23.53
N SER A 73 -22.96 -48.00 -22.29
CA SER A 73 -23.15 -48.80 -21.05
C SER A 73 -22.04 -49.74 -20.56
N ALA A 74 -21.76 -49.51 -19.32
CA ALA A 74 -21.73 -50.45 -18.21
C ALA A 74 -20.39 -51.02 -17.75
N ASN A 75 -20.20 -50.75 -16.45
CA ASN A 75 -19.73 -51.67 -15.40
C ASN A 75 -18.24 -51.98 -15.22
N TRP A 76 -17.80 -51.63 -14.08
CA TRP A 76 -16.82 -52.20 -13.14
C TRP A 76 -16.88 -53.76 -13.05
N PRO A 77 -15.87 -54.53 -12.50
CA PRO A 77 -15.12 -54.22 -11.29
C PRO A 77 -13.67 -54.79 -11.20
N GLY A 78 -12.91 -54.30 -10.21
CA GLY A 78 -12.18 -55.13 -9.25
C GLY A 78 -10.76 -55.63 -9.56
N GLY A 79 -9.87 -55.51 -8.59
CA GLY A 79 -8.82 -56.45 -8.33
C GLY A 79 -7.40 -55.93 -8.10
N ARG A 80 -7.07 -55.63 -6.87
CA ARG A 80 -5.92 -56.02 -6.02
C ARG A 80 -4.60 -56.47 -6.65
N SER A 81 -3.53 -55.85 -6.15
CA SER A 81 -2.36 -56.41 -5.44
C SER A 81 -1.12 -56.80 -6.23
N ALA A 82 -0.04 -56.46 -5.54
CA ALA A 82 1.24 -57.15 -5.31
C ALA A 82 2.50 -56.69 -6.07
N ARG A 83 3.41 -56.10 -5.30
CA ARG A 83 4.84 -56.41 -5.05
C ARG A 83 5.63 -57.17 -6.12
N THR A 84 6.83 -56.67 -6.42
CA THR A 84 8.20 -57.24 -6.29
C THR A 84 9.17 -56.35 -7.06
N GLN A 85 10.16 -55.85 -6.47
CA GLN A 85 11.55 -56.22 -6.18
C GLN A 85 12.44 -56.59 -7.38
N SER A 86 13.65 -56.05 -7.28
CA SER A 86 14.97 -56.45 -7.82
C SER A 86 15.32 -55.92 -9.21
N ALA A 87 16.46 -55.37 -9.42
CA ALA A 87 17.86 -55.43 -9.02
C ALA A 87 18.75 -55.36 -10.28
N LEU A 88 19.84 -54.61 -10.18
CA LEU A 88 21.17 -54.84 -10.79
C LEU A 88 21.35 -54.71 -12.33
N HIS A 89 22.23 -53.83 -12.76
CA HIS A 89 23.63 -54.03 -13.23
C HIS A 89 24.23 -52.74 -13.79
N ASN A 90 25.26 -52.24 -13.19
CA ASN A 90 26.68 -52.17 -13.56
C ASN A 90 27.06 -52.11 -15.06
N HIS A 91 27.86 -51.06 -15.41
CA HIS A 91 29.24 -51.19 -15.89
C HIS A 91 29.85 -49.80 -16.15
N HIS A 92 30.94 -49.50 -15.42
CA HIS A 92 32.34 -49.22 -15.82
C HIS A 92 32.55 -48.12 -16.91
N SER A 93 33.51 -47.31 -16.85
CA SER A 93 34.66 -46.93 -16.06
C SER A 93 35.45 -45.86 -16.84
N ALA A 94 36.06 -44.95 -16.21
CA ALA A 94 37.50 -44.71 -16.36
C ALA A 94 37.90 -43.42 -15.72
N SER A 95 38.78 -43.59 -14.81
CA SER A 95 39.59 -42.67 -14.03
C SER A 95 40.62 -41.90 -14.88
N LEU A 96 40.94 -40.69 -14.44
CA LEU A 96 42.31 -40.20 -14.42
C LEU A 96 42.49 -39.27 -13.25
N SER A 97 43.34 -39.74 -12.34
CA SER A 97 43.90 -39.08 -11.18
C SER A 97 45.08 -38.19 -11.56
N ALA A 98 45.18 -37.02 -10.93
CA ALA A 98 46.49 -36.41 -10.63
C ALA A 98 46.36 -35.67 -9.32
N GLY A 99 46.90 -36.21 -8.27
CA GLY A 99 47.12 -35.59 -7.00
C GLY A 99 48.42 -34.79 -6.98
N PHE A 100 48.49 -33.79 -6.13
CA PHE A 100 49.68 -33.32 -5.46
C PHE A 100 49.36 -32.65 -4.13
N PRO A 101 50.27 -32.55 -3.17
CA PRO A 101 49.97 -32.80 -1.77
C PRO A 101 49.95 -31.53 -0.91
N LEU A 102 49.33 -31.69 0.28
CA LEU A 102 49.46 -30.75 1.41
C LEU A 102 50.86 -30.87 2.09
N PRO A 103 51.38 -29.81 2.72
CA PRO A 103 51.81 -29.97 4.10
C PRO A 103 51.23 -28.95 5.08
N GLY A 104 50.85 -29.46 6.24
CA GLY A 104 50.44 -28.68 7.40
C GLY A 104 51.64 -28.05 8.11
N ARG A 105 51.34 -27.01 8.87
CA ARG A 105 52.01 -26.67 10.12
C ARG A 105 51.17 -25.72 10.95
N SER A 106 50.87 -26.16 12.13
CA SER A 106 50.44 -25.42 13.29
C SER A 106 51.45 -24.34 13.69
N GLY A 107 50.94 -23.12 13.96
CA GLY A 107 51.72 -22.03 14.56
C GLY A 107 50.86 -21.30 15.58
N THR A 108 51.09 -21.65 16.83
CA THR A 108 50.63 -20.92 18.01
C THR A 108 51.29 -19.54 18.07
N PHE A 109 50.52 -18.49 18.15
CA PHE A 109 51.05 -17.16 18.49
C PHE A 109 50.80 -16.87 19.98
N ARG A 110 51.91 -16.72 20.69
CA ARG A 110 52.04 -16.22 22.06
C ARG A 110 51.89 -14.70 22.06
N ILE A 111 51.06 -14.22 22.96
CA ILE A 111 50.93 -12.80 23.34
C ILE A 111 52.16 -12.47 24.22
N VAL A 112 52.86 -11.44 23.84
CA VAL A 112 53.86 -10.78 24.69
C VAL A 112 53.36 -9.41 25.07
N GLU A 113 53.08 -9.22 26.35
CA GLU A 113 52.82 -7.91 26.95
C GLU A 113 54.16 -7.12 27.03
N GLY A 114 54.10 -5.87 26.61
CA GLY A 114 55.18 -4.91 26.79
C GLY A 114 54.57 -3.55 27.13
N SER A 115 54.76 -3.16 28.37
CA SER A 115 54.41 -1.86 28.96
C SER A 115 55.36 -0.75 28.50
N SER A 116 54.80 0.45 28.19
CA SER A 116 55.30 1.74 28.73
C SER A 116 54.51 2.95 28.20
N SER A 117 54.01 3.69 29.12
CA SER A 117 53.81 5.14 29.31
C SER A 117 53.62 6.12 28.12
N ALA A 118 52.44 6.75 28.14
CA ALA A 118 52.14 8.18 28.14
C ALA A 118 52.65 9.09 27.04
N SER A 119 51.75 9.59 26.23
CA SER A 119 51.54 11.05 26.05
C SER A 119 50.22 11.29 25.30
N VAL A 120 49.41 12.22 25.84
CA VAL A 120 48.16 12.67 25.30
C VAL A 120 48.41 13.59 24.11
N GLY A 121 48.06 13.09 22.90
CA GLY A 121 48.02 13.90 21.70
C GLY A 121 46.65 13.70 21.06
N TRP A 122 45.84 14.74 21.01
CA TRP A 122 44.63 14.76 20.23
C TRP A 122 44.99 14.69 18.75
N GLY A 123 45.10 13.47 18.23
CA GLY A 123 45.29 13.16 16.83
C GLY A 123 43.95 12.91 16.18
N VAL A 124 43.74 13.63 15.10
CA VAL A 124 42.62 13.51 14.13
C VAL A 124 42.37 12.03 13.85
N MET A 125 41.20 11.57 14.27
CA MET A 125 40.69 10.21 14.02
C MET A 125 40.51 10.05 12.51
N GLU A 126 41.37 9.29 11.88
CA GLU A 126 41.35 8.95 10.45
C GLU A 126 40.02 8.27 10.10
N VAL A 127 39.31 8.82 9.14
CA VAL A 127 38.02 8.38 8.60
C VAL A 127 38.06 6.97 7.96
N ARG A 128 39.22 6.29 7.98
CA ARG A 128 39.35 4.87 7.58
C ARG A 128 38.51 3.90 8.44
N GLY A 129 38.16 4.29 9.68
CA GLY A 129 37.39 3.47 10.60
C GLY A 129 35.86 3.49 10.36
N LEU A 130 35.28 4.57 9.83
CA LEU A 130 33.81 4.71 9.79
C LEU A 130 33.19 3.77 8.77
N GLY A 131 33.78 3.57 7.61
CA GLY A 131 33.31 2.63 6.59
C GLY A 131 33.47 1.18 7.03
N GLN A 132 34.60 0.87 7.69
CA GLN A 132 34.87 -0.45 8.28
C GLN A 132 34.01 -0.68 9.54
N LEU A 133 33.77 0.35 10.34
CA LEU A 133 32.87 0.27 11.50
C LEU A 133 31.39 0.08 11.07
N LEU A 134 30.96 0.76 10.05
CA LEU A 134 29.61 0.57 9.48
C LEU A 134 29.46 -0.80 8.82
N ALA A 135 30.47 -1.27 8.11
CA ALA A 135 30.48 -2.61 7.53
C ALA A 135 30.57 -3.70 8.61
N ALA A 136 31.42 -3.50 9.65
CA ALA A 136 31.50 -4.41 10.78
C ALA A 136 30.27 -4.38 11.68
N LEU A 137 29.66 -3.21 11.87
CA LEU A 137 28.38 -3.09 12.61
C LEU A 137 27.22 -3.73 11.83
N ALA A 138 27.19 -3.54 10.51
CA ALA A 138 26.23 -4.21 9.64
C ALA A 138 26.44 -5.73 9.62
N ALA A 139 27.68 -6.20 9.56
CA ALA A 139 28.02 -7.62 9.63
C ALA A 139 27.75 -8.22 11.01
N ALA A 140 28.05 -7.51 12.09
CA ALA A 140 27.80 -7.96 13.47
C ALA A 140 26.28 -7.98 13.78
N LEU A 141 25.52 -7.00 13.31
CA LEU A 141 24.05 -7.00 13.39
C LEU A 141 23.44 -8.10 12.50
N PHE A 142 24.06 -8.37 11.35
CA PHE A 142 23.69 -9.45 10.44
C PHE A 142 23.88 -10.83 11.06
N VAL A 143 25.06 -11.09 11.65
CA VAL A 143 25.38 -12.37 12.33
C VAL A 143 24.48 -12.55 13.56
N ARG A 144 24.22 -11.52 14.33
CA ARG A 144 23.34 -11.58 15.52
C ARG A 144 21.84 -11.69 15.18
N ALA A 145 21.42 -11.18 14.01
CA ALA A 145 20.06 -11.36 13.51
C ALA A 145 19.82 -12.77 12.92
N ILE A 146 20.86 -13.40 12.38
CA ILE A 146 20.83 -14.79 11.87
C ILE A 146 20.99 -15.81 12.99
N ALA A 147 21.75 -15.50 14.04
CA ALA A 147 22.04 -16.39 15.16
C ALA A 147 20.92 -16.44 16.22
N ALA A 148 19.80 -15.77 16.04
CA ALA A 148 18.61 -16.01 16.84
C ALA A 148 18.01 -17.36 16.42
N PRO A 149 17.92 -18.38 17.32
CA PRO A 149 17.36 -19.67 16.96
C PRO A 149 15.95 -19.47 16.41
N GLY A 150 15.71 -20.01 15.22
CA GLY A 150 14.37 -20.21 14.72
C GLY A 150 13.62 -21.14 15.69
N PRO A 151 12.29 -21.09 15.76
CA PRO A 151 11.57 -22.02 16.59
C PRO A 151 11.93 -23.44 16.13
N ALA A 152 12.54 -24.19 17.05
CA ALA A 152 12.81 -25.60 16.86
C ALA A 152 11.48 -26.29 16.62
N LEU A 153 11.42 -27.14 15.61
CA LEU A 153 10.36 -28.13 15.44
C LEU A 153 10.43 -29.05 16.66
N LEU A 154 9.51 -28.88 17.59
CA LEU A 154 9.31 -29.81 18.68
C LEU A 154 8.56 -31.03 18.16
N PRO A 155 8.94 -32.26 18.61
CA PRO A 155 8.17 -33.47 18.34
C PRO A 155 6.82 -33.38 19.07
N PRO A 156 5.82 -34.23 18.69
CA PRO A 156 4.51 -34.21 19.31
C PRO A 156 4.63 -34.53 20.80
N ALA A 157 3.94 -33.72 21.60
CA ALA A 157 3.91 -33.85 23.05
C ALA A 157 3.28 -35.20 23.42
N GLU A 158 3.99 -36.01 24.18
CA GLU A 158 3.42 -37.08 25.01
C GLU A 158 2.73 -36.44 26.21
N ASP A 159 1.54 -36.94 26.52
CA ASP A 159 0.76 -36.54 27.66
C ASP A 159 1.50 -36.87 28.96
N THR A 160 1.88 -35.88 29.70
CA THR A 160 2.20 -36.00 31.12
C THR A 160 1.32 -35.05 31.87
N GLU A 161 0.37 -35.66 32.58
CA GLU A 161 -0.26 -35.11 33.78
C GLU A 161 0.84 -34.84 34.79
N ASP A 162 0.93 -33.58 35.33
CA ASP A 162 1.28 -33.36 36.71
C ASP A 162 1.36 -31.86 37.07
N ASP A 163 0.74 -31.60 38.23
CA ASP A 163 0.93 -30.51 39.20
C ASP A 163 0.39 -29.12 38.92
N GLU A 164 -0.86 -28.98 39.40
CA GLU A 164 -1.34 -27.74 40.02
C GLU A 164 -0.63 -27.52 41.35
N THR A 165 0.10 -26.39 41.49
CA THR A 165 0.16 -25.66 42.79
C THR A 165 0.54 -24.19 42.56
N ASP A 166 -0.36 -23.33 43.02
CA ASP A 166 -0.18 -22.03 43.67
C ASP A 166 0.45 -20.83 42.98
N ALA A 167 -0.41 -19.94 42.53
CA ALA A 167 -0.33 -18.53 42.91
C ALA A 167 -1.71 -17.87 42.72
N GLU A 168 -2.52 -17.96 43.79
CA GLU A 168 -3.66 -17.06 43.95
C GLU A 168 -3.18 -15.62 44.11
N ALA A 169 -3.62 -14.74 43.18
CA ALA A 169 -3.75 -13.33 43.47
C ALA A 169 -4.97 -12.79 42.69
N GLY A 170 -6.06 -12.78 43.35
CA GLY A 170 -7.19 -11.85 43.28
C GLY A 170 -7.85 -11.59 41.95
N GLY A 171 -9.03 -12.15 41.70
CA GLY A 171 -9.95 -11.64 40.69
C GLY A 171 -10.80 -12.73 40.06
N GLU A 172 -11.91 -12.98 40.63
CA GLU A 172 -13.03 -13.91 40.35
C GLU A 172 -13.23 -14.31 38.91
N GLY A 173 -13.64 -15.55 38.78
CA GLY A 173 -13.95 -16.27 37.56
C GLY A 173 -15.13 -15.68 36.77
N GLY A 174 -15.05 -15.93 35.53
CA GLY A 174 -16.08 -15.68 34.54
C GLY A 174 -15.47 -15.98 33.18
N GLY A 175 -15.99 -16.94 32.46
CA GLY A 175 -15.63 -17.24 31.08
C GLY A 175 -15.42 -15.93 30.29
N GLY A 176 -14.28 -15.78 29.66
CA GLY A 176 -13.84 -14.54 28.97
C GLY A 176 -14.69 -14.15 27.78
N GLY A 177 -15.98 -13.89 28.03
CA GLY A 177 -16.90 -13.38 27.02
C GLY A 177 -16.50 -11.96 26.59
N VAL A 178 -16.69 -11.66 25.34
CA VAL A 178 -16.51 -10.31 24.77
C VAL A 178 -17.48 -9.36 25.51
N PRO A 179 -17.05 -8.21 26.02
CA PRO A 179 -17.95 -7.27 26.68
C PRO A 179 -19.04 -6.84 25.67
N PRO A 180 -20.34 -7.02 25.99
CA PRO A 180 -21.44 -6.70 25.11
C PRO A 180 -21.50 -5.20 24.86
N VAL A 181 -21.59 -4.80 23.61
CA VAL A 181 -21.62 -3.41 23.18
C VAL A 181 -22.79 -3.18 22.24
N THR A 182 -23.76 -2.36 22.66
CA THR A 182 -24.82 -1.85 21.80
C THR A 182 -24.39 -0.52 21.18
N ILE A 183 -24.54 -0.37 19.87
CA ILE A 183 -24.31 0.89 19.16
C ILE A 183 -25.65 1.45 18.71
N ARG A 184 -25.99 2.65 19.13
CA ARG A 184 -27.16 3.42 18.66
C ARG A 184 -26.68 4.69 17.98
N TRP A 185 -27.22 4.99 16.83
CA TRP A 185 -26.97 6.24 16.11
C TRP A 185 -28.29 6.96 15.86
N ALA A 186 -28.23 8.29 15.90
CA ALA A 186 -29.40 9.12 15.70
C ALA A 186 -29.07 10.32 14.83
N ARG A 187 -29.97 10.59 13.88
CA ARG A 187 -29.93 11.77 13.01
C ARG A 187 -28.59 11.98 12.31
N ILE A 188 -27.94 10.88 11.85
CA ILE A 188 -26.68 11.00 11.12
C ILE A 188 -26.93 11.59 9.74
N THR A 189 -26.34 12.77 9.52
CA THR A 189 -26.39 13.49 8.25
C THR A 189 -24.95 13.74 7.76
N CYS A 190 -24.68 13.36 6.52
CA CYS A 190 -23.39 13.54 5.86
C CYS A 190 -23.61 14.23 4.53
N ALA A 191 -23.11 15.45 4.40
CA ALA A 191 -23.30 16.29 3.24
C ALA A 191 -21.97 16.74 2.61
N LEU A 192 -21.93 16.82 1.29
CA LEU A 192 -20.85 17.43 0.54
C LEU A 192 -21.18 18.90 0.28
N LYS A 193 -20.29 19.81 0.72
CA LYS A 193 -20.42 21.27 0.50
C LYS A 193 -19.56 21.71 -0.69
N ASN A 194 -20.08 22.59 -1.49
CA ASN A 194 -19.37 23.29 -2.57
C ASN A 194 -18.33 24.28 -1.99
N LYS A 195 -17.45 24.81 -2.83
CA LYS A 195 -16.48 25.85 -2.45
C LYS A 195 -17.14 27.12 -1.86
N ARG A 196 -18.43 27.35 -2.12
CA ARG A 196 -19.25 28.45 -1.57
C ARG A 196 -19.86 28.12 -0.21
N GLY A 197 -19.70 26.88 0.31
CA GLY A 197 -20.32 26.47 1.58
C GLY A 197 -21.74 25.91 1.47
N GLU A 198 -22.36 25.94 0.29
CA GLU A 198 -23.67 25.39 0.03
C GLU A 198 -23.63 23.86 -0.08
N VAL A 199 -24.69 23.19 0.35
CA VAL A 199 -24.80 21.72 0.23
C VAL A 199 -24.99 21.37 -1.24
N ALA A 200 -24.02 20.63 -1.79
CA ALA A 200 -24.08 20.16 -3.17
C ALA A 200 -24.80 18.81 -3.29
N ARG A 201 -24.65 17.93 -2.29
CA ARG A 201 -25.25 16.60 -2.26
C ARG A 201 -25.24 16.05 -0.84
N PHE A 202 -26.34 15.42 -0.44
CA PHE A 202 -26.40 14.55 0.73
C PHE A 202 -25.86 13.15 0.37
N LEU A 203 -25.02 12.62 1.23
CA LEU A 203 -24.56 11.23 1.18
C LEU A 203 -25.34 10.35 2.16
N LEU A 204 -25.79 10.95 3.26
CA LEU A 204 -26.68 10.40 4.27
C LEU A 204 -27.57 11.54 4.75
N SER A 205 -28.85 11.28 4.92
CA SER A 205 -29.85 12.23 5.41
C SER A 205 -30.61 11.59 6.58
N ASN A 206 -30.50 12.18 7.74
CA ASN A 206 -31.26 11.82 8.96
C ASN A 206 -31.32 10.31 9.28
N VAL A 207 -30.21 9.59 9.14
CA VAL A 207 -30.15 8.14 9.34
C VAL A 207 -30.05 7.82 10.84
N SER A 208 -31.03 7.09 11.37
CA SER A 208 -31.07 6.60 12.75
C SER A 208 -31.12 5.08 12.80
N GLY A 209 -30.65 4.49 13.92
CA GLY A 209 -30.68 3.05 14.08
C GLY A 209 -29.91 2.51 15.26
N GLU A 210 -29.95 1.17 15.44
CA GLU A 210 -29.33 0.46 16.53
C GLU A 210 -28.74 -0.88 16.08
N ALA A 211 -27.57 -1.27 16.61
CA ALA A 211 -26.96 -2.58 16.45
C ALA A 211 -26.70 -3.20 17.83
N LYS A 212 -27.18 -4.41 18.05
CA LYS A 212 -27.16 -5.12 19.32
C LYS A 212 -26.05 -6.18 19.37
N PRO A 213 -25.47 -6.46 20.57
CA PRO A 213 -24.51 -7.54 20.73
C PRO A 213 -25.15 -8.90 20.43
N GLY A 214 -24.36 -9.84 19.95
CA GLY A 214 -24.86 -11.17 19.60
C GLY A 214 -25.64 -11.25 18.28
N ARG A 215 -25.70 -10.15 17.52
CA ARG A 215 -26.48 -10.08 16.29
C ARG A 215 -25.65 -9.58 15.11
N LEU A 216 -25.97 -10.12 13.94
CA LEU A 216 -25.37 -9.73 12.66
C LEU A 216 -26.33 -8.78 11.92
N LEU A 217 -25.98 -7.49 11.89
CA LEU A 217 -26.70 -6.45 11.16
C LEU A 217 -26.13 -6.28 9.76
N ALA A 218 -26.97 -6.39 8.73
CA ALA A 218 -26.59 -6.17 7.33
C ALA A 218 -27.14 -4.83 6.80
N LEU A 219 -26.24 -3.99 6.27
CA LEU A 219 -26.60 -2.78 5.53
C LEU A 219 -26.75 -3.13 4.05
N MET A 220 -27.96 -3.07 3.51
CA MET A 220 -28.27 -3.40 2.13
C MET A 220 -28.77 -2.16 1.37
N GLY A 221 -28.66 -2.20 0.04
CA GLY A 221 -29.12 -1.12 -0.86
C GLY A 221 -28.33 -1.05 -2.16
N PRO A 222 -28.79 -0.27 -3.14
CA PRO A 222 -28.12 -0.11 -4.41
C PRO A 222 -26.74 0.54 -4.28
N SER A 223 -25.96 0.50 -5.36
CA SER A 223 -24.67 1.16 -5.39
C SER A 223 -24.85 2.68 -5.24
N GLY A 224 -24.11 3.29 -4.32
CA GLY A 224 -24.20 4.73 -4.05
C GLY A 224 -25.27 5.14 -3.01
N SER A 225 -26.00 4.21 -2.40
CA SER A 225 -27.01 4.48 -1.37
C SER A 225 -26.46 4.92 0.00
N GLY A 226 -25.15 5.03 0.16
CA GLY A 226 -24.54 5.50 1.42
C GLY A 226 -24.05 4.42 2.38
N LYS A 227 -24.15 3.10 2.09
CA LYS A 227 -23.75 1.98 2.96
C LYS A 227 -22.33 2.10 3.52
N THR A 228 -21.32 2.20 2.65
CA THR A 228 -19.90 2.36 3.05
C THR A 228 -19.69 3.67 3.80
N THR A 229 -20.43 4.75 3.46
CA THR A 229 -20.36 6.02 4.18
C THR A 229 -20.88 5.86 5.60
N LEU A 230 -22.05 5.26 5.79
CA LEU A 230 -22.62 4.99 7.11
C LEU A 230 -21.68 4.09 7.93
N LEU A 231 -21.17 3.00 7.37
CA LEU A 231 -20.24 2.10 8.03
C LEU A 231 -18.98 2.83 8.49
N ASN A 232 -18.39 3.70 7.65
CA ASN A 232 -17.23 4.51 7.99
C ASN A 232 -17.53 5.57 9.08
N VAL A 233 -18.74 6.13 9.08
CA VAL A 233 -19.19 7.07 10.13
C VAL A 233 -19.30 6.35 11.47
N LEU A 234 -20.02 5.22 11.53
CA LEU A 234 -20.18 4.41 12.73
C LEU A 234 -18.84 3.92 13.31
N ALA A 235 -17.91 3.55 12.44
CA ALA A 235 -16.56 3.15 12.82
C ALA A 235 -15.63 4.33 13.16
N GLY A 236 -16.06 5.58 12.99
CA GLY A 236 -15.22 6.77 13.17
C GLY A 236 -14.02 6.83 12.22
N GLN A 237 -14.12 6.20 11.05
CA GLN A 237 -13.04 6.11 10.06
C GLN A 237 -13.32 6.87 8.77
N LEU A 238 -14.35 7.74 8.74
CA LEU A 238 -14.61 8.60 7.60
C LEU A 238 -13.47 9.60 7.43
N THR A 239 -12.83 9.59 6.26
CA THR A 239 -11.69 10.47 5.97
C THR A 239 -12.11 11.93 5.97
N ALA A 240 -11.43 12.76 6.76
CA ALA A 240 -11.70 14.20 6.84
C ALA A 240 -11.41 14.89 5.51
N SER A 241 -12.41 15.60 4.99
CA SER A 241 -12.31 16.49 3.85
C SER A 241 -12.90 17.87 4.18
N PRO A 242 -12.29 18.98 3.71
CA PRO A 242 -12.84 20.31 3.94
C PRO A 242 -14.24 20.52 3.34
N SER A 243 -14.58 19.73 2.34
CA SER A 243 -15.90 19.77 1.67
C SER A 243 -16.94 18.88 2.34
N LEU A 244 -16.58 18.10 3.37
CA LEU A 244 -17.46 17.14 4.02
C LEU A 244 -17.97 17.70 5.34
N HIS A 245 -19.29 17.75 5.49
CA HIS A 245 -19.96 18.09 6.74
C HIS A 245 -20.63 16.83 7.30
N LEU A 246 -20.39 16.53 8.56
CA LEU A 246 -20.92 15.35 9.26
C LEU A 246 -21.53 15.79 10.57
N SER A 247 -22.83 15.52 10.76
CA SER A 247 -23.56 15.81 11.98
C SER A 247 -24.39 14.62 12.44
N GLY A 248 -24.79 14.61 13.71
CA GLY A 248 -25.61 13.56 14.32
C GLY A 248 -25.07 13.12 15.68
N PHE A 249 -25.63 12.05 16.20
CA PHE A 249 -25.28 11.49 17.50
C PHE A 249 -24.93 10.01 17.38
N LEU A 250 -23.98 9.55 18.19
CA LEU A 250 -23.55 8.16 18.25
C LEU A 250 -23.36 7.76 19.71
N TYR A 251 -24.10 6.76 20.14
CA TYR A 251 -24.14 6.26 21.52
C TYR A 251 -23.59 4.83 21.57
N VAL A 252 -22.94 4.52 22.65
CA VAL A 252 -22.42 3.18 22.97
C VAL A 252 -22.89 2.81 24.35
N ASN A 253 -23.71 1.75 24.44
CA ASN A 253 -24.39 1.35 25.69
C ASN A 253 -25.10 2.52 26.36
N GLY A 254 -25.85 3.31 25.58
CA GLY A 254 -26.60 4.47 26.05
C GLY A 254 -25.76 5.70 26.45
N ARG A 255 -24.43 5.69 26.20
CA ARG A 255 -23.57 6.81 26.50
C ARG A 255 -22.99 7.40 25.20
N PRO A 256 -22.94 8.74 25.05
CA PRO A 256 -22.32 9.35 23.90
C PRO A 256 -20.85 8.91 23.79
N ILE A 257 -20.36 8.72 22.59
CA ILE A 257 -18.98 8.27 22.36
C ILE A 257 -18.00 9.25 22.98
N SER A 258 -17.41 8.82 24.13
CA SER A 258 -16.16 9.38 24.63
C SER A 258 -15.01 8.48 24.16
N LYS A 259 -13.90 9.08 23.71
CA LYS A 259 -12.72 8.34 23.24
C LYS A 259 -12.22 7.36 24.31
N GLY A 260 -12.50 6.05 24.17
CA GLY A 260 -11.77 5.07 24.94
C GLY A 260 -12.51 3.90 25.60
N GLY A 261 -13.80 3.70 25.40
CA GLY A 261 -14.55 2.64 26.12
C GLY A 261 -14.60 1.26 25.43
N TYR A 262 -14.39 1.16 24.12
CA TYR A 262 -14.57 -0.09 23.39
C TYR A 262 -13.59 -0.17 22.19
N LYS A 263 -13.31 -1.40 21.77
CA LYS A 263 -12.39 -1.65 20.66
C LYS A 263 -13.19 -2.01 19.42
N ILE A 264 -12.81 -1.42 18.31
CA ILE A 264 -13.44 -1.61 17.00
C ILE A 264 -12.48 -2.37 16.09
N ALA A 265 -13.00 -3.38 15.38
CA ALA A 265 -12.41 -3.95 14.19
C ALA A 265 -13.07 -3.35 12.94
N PHE A 266 -12.29 -3.07 11.91
CA PHE A 266 -12.81 -2.61 10.62
C PHE A 266 -12.16 -3.36 9.46
N VAL A 267 -12.90 -4.31 8.89
CA VAL A 267 -12.52 -5.06 7.69
C VAL A 267 -12.94 -4.26 6.46
N ARG A 268 -11.97 -3.82 5.67
CA ARG A 268 -12.22 -3.00 4.47
C ARG A 268 -12.54 -3.87 3.26
N GLN A 269 -13.12 -3.24 2.25
CA GLN A 269 -13.38 -3.87 0.96
C GLN A 269 -12.10 -4.40 0.30
N GLU A 270 -11.00 -3.63 0.33
CA GLU A 270 -9.71 -4.03 -0.23
C GLU A 270 -8.84 -4.77 0.79
N ASP A 271 -8.35 -5.96 0.40
CA ASP A 271 -7.44 -6.79 1.19
C ASP A 271 -5.99 -6.47 0.85
N LEU A 272 -5.40 -5.54 1.59
CA LEU A 272 -4.02 -5.09 1.39
C LEU A 272 -3.09 -5.77 2.40
N PHE A 273 -2.19 -6.61 1.90
CA PHE A 273 -1.19 -7.31 2.69
C PHE A 273 0.21 -7.22 2.05
N PHE A 274 1.22 -7.53 2.84
CA PHE A 274 2.56 -7.77 2.33
C PHE A 274 2.61 -9.15 1.67
N SER A 275 2.68 -9.18 0.35
CA SER A 275 2.50 -10.38 -0.48
C SER A 275 3.53 -11.49 -0.23
N GLN A 276 4.71 -11.16 0.28
CA GLN A 276 5.83 -12.08 0.50
C GLN A 276 5.82 -12.76 1.87
N LEU A 277 4.88 -12.40 2.73
CA LEU A 277 4.71 -13.02 4.05
C LEU A 277 3.73 -14.19 3.95
N THR A 278 3.90 -15.18 4.83
CA THR A 278 2.91 -16.24 5.02
C THR A 278 1.74 -15.74 5.89
N VAL A 279 0.65 -16.48 5.90
CA VAL A 279 -0.52 -16.18 6.74
C VAL A 279 -0.12 -16.18 8.21
N ARG A 280 0.60 -17.21 8.68
CA ARG A 280 1.12 -17.32 10.04
C ARG A 280 2.04 -16.15 10.41
N GLU A 281 2.99 -15.81 9.55
CA GLU A 281 3.91 -14.68 9.78
C GLU A 281 3.17 -13.35 9.87
N THR A 282 2.16 -13.13 9.04
CA THR A 282 1.34 -11.92 9.06
C THR A 282 0.61 -11.77 10.40
N LEU A 283 -0.03 -12.86 10.87
CA LEU A 283 -0.75 -12.86 12.16
C LEU A 283 0.21 -12.76 13.35
N SER A 284 1.32 -13.50 13.35
CA SER A 284 2.29 -13.46 14.43
C SER A 284 2.90 -12.06 14.59
N LEU A 285 3.25 -11.40 13.46
CA LEU A 285 3.76 -10.03 13.50
C LEU A 285 2.70 -9.02 13.98
N ALA A 286 1.45 -9.20 13.56
CA ALA A 286 0.35 -8.36 14.02
C ALA A 286 0.09 -8.57 15.52
N ALA A 287 0.14 -9.82 16.01
CA ALA A 287 0.02 -10.17 17.42
C ALA A 287 1.14 -9.54 18.26
N GLU A 288 2.40 -9.65 17.81
CA GLU A 288 3.53 -9.04 18.51
C GLU A 288 3.44 -7.51 18.59
N LEU A 289 2.84 -6.85 17.60
CA LEU A 289 2.70 -5.39 17.58
C LEU A 289 1.44 -4.85 18.28
N GLN A 290 0.42 -5.69 18.53
CA GLN A 290 -0.88 -5.25 19.06
C GLN A 290 -1.20 -5.79 20.44
N LEU A 291 -0.73 -7.00 20.79
CA LEU A 291 -0.97 -7.60 22.09
C LEU A 291 -0.07 -6.98 23.18
N PRO A 292 -0.48 -7.03 24.45
CA PRO A 292 0.31 -6.52 25.56
C PRO A 292 1.68 -7.19 25.67
N ASP A 293 2.65 -6.43 26.13
CA ASP A 293 4.03 -6.88 26.34
C ASP A 293 4.18 -7.92 27.48
N THR A 294 3.22 -7.90 28.38
CA THR A 294 3.13 -8.81 29.53
C THR A 294 2.85 -10.26 29.14
N TRP A 295 2.35 -10.50 27.92
CA TRP A 295 2.08 -11.85 27.46
C TRP A 295 3.38 -12.55 27.04
N ALA A 296 3.60 -13.75 27.56
CA ALA A 296 4.70 -14.59 27.13
C ALA A 296 4.61 -14.91 25.62
N PRO A 297 5.74 -15.14 24.93
CA PRO A 297 5.75 -15.50 23.52
C PRO A 297 4.88 -16.72 23.19
N ASP A 298 4.92 -17.75 24.01
CA ASP A 298 4.16 -18.99 23.84
C ASP A 298 2.64 -18.77 23.95
N ARG A 299 2.22 -17.86 24.84
CA ARG A 299 0.81 -17.46 24.94
C ARG A 299 0.34 -16.74 23.69
N LYS A 300 1.18 -15.88 23.10
CA LYS A 300 0.88 -15.19 21.83
C LYS A 300 0.79 -16.16 20.67
N GLU A 301 1.69 -17.14 20.62
CA GLU A 301 1.69 -18.16 19.59
C GLU A 301 0.45 -19.06 19.70
N ARG A 302 0.10 -19.52 20.89
CA ARG A 302 -1.16 -20.25 21.13
C ARG A 302 -2.38 -19.43 20.67
N TYR A 303 -2.43 -18.15 20.97
CA TYR A 303 -3.51 -17.27 20.55
C TYR A 303 -3.60 -17.13 19.02
N VAL A 304 -2.46 -17.03 18.33
CA VAL A 304 -2.40 -17.01 16.86
C VAL A 304 -2.88 -18.33 16.28
N ASN A 305 -2.49 -19.47 16.85
CA ASN A 305 -2.93 -20.79 16.41
C ASN A 305 -4.44 -21.00 16.63
N ASP A 306 -4.99 -20.51 17.73
CA ASP A 306 -6.43 -20.49 17.98
C ASP A 306 -7.18 -19.67 16.93
N LEU A 307 -6.71 -18.46 16.61
CA LEU A 307 -7.30 -17.64 15.55
C LEU A 307 -7.24 -18.31 14.17
N LEU A 308 -6.12 -18.98 13.85
CA LEU A 308 -5.98 -19.73 12.61
C LEU A 308 -7.00 -20.87 12.54
N PHE A 309 -7.22 -21.55 13.63
CA PHE A 309 -8.18 -22.64 13.74
C PHE A 309 -9.62 -22.14 13.60
N ARG A 310 -10.02 -21.14 14.42
CA ARG A 310 -11.37 -20.56 14.44
C ARG A 310 -11.80 -20.00 13.06
N LEU A 311 -10.85 -19.44 12.31
CA LEU A 311 -11.11 -18.83 11.00
C LEU A 311 -10.87 -19.79 9.83
N GLY A 312 -10.55 -21.07 10.09
CA GLY A 312 -10.32 -22.08 9.05
C GLY A 312 -9.12 -21.77 8.15
N LEU A 313 -8.04 -21.20 8.72
CA LEU A 313 -6.83 -20.82 8.00
C LEU A 313 -5.64 -21.77 8.25
N VAL A 314 -5.84 -22.84 9.00
CA VAL A 314 -4.77 -23.80 9.36
C VAL A 314 -4.08 -24.37 8.10
N ASN A 315 -4.86 -24.81 7.11
CA ASN A 315 -4.35 -25.43 5.89
C ASN A 315 -3.51 -24.48 5.02
N CYS A 316 -3.72 -23.20 5.11
CA CYS A 316 -2.96 -22.18 4.36
C CYS A 316 -2.00 -21.38 5.24
N ALA A 317 -1.80 -21.75 6.51
CA ALA A 317 -1.03 -20.96 7.48
C ALA A 317 0.40 -20.65 7.00
N ASP A 318 1.06 -21.61 6.38
CA ASP A 318 2.45 -21.49 5.87
C ASP A 318 2.53 -21.10 4.39
N SER A 319 1.36 -20.88 3.75
CA SER A 319 1.29 -20.38 2.38
C SER A 319 1.50 -18.84 2.36
N ILE A 320 2.17 -18.34 1.31
CA ILE A 320 2.33 -16.90 1.12
C ILE A 320 0.98 -16.24 0.79
N VAL A 321 0.79 -15.02 1.27
CA VAL A 321 -0.43 -14.27 1.01
C VAL A 321 -0.58 -13.95 -0.47
N GLY A 322 0.50 -13.59 -1.15
CA GLY A 322 0.51 -13.30 -2.59
C GLY A 322 -0.25 -12.03 -2.98
N ASP A 323 -0.07 -11.64 -4.22
CA ASP A 323 -0.75 -10.52 -4.86
C ASP A 323 -1.16 -10.88 -6.30
N ALA A 324 -1.56 -9.88 -7.12
CA ALA A 324 -1.92 -10.08 -8.52
C ALA A 324 -0.77 -10.66 -9.39
N LYS A 325 0.50 -10.52 -8.95
CA LYS A 325 1.69 -11.00 -9.67
C LYS A 325 2.25 -12.30 -9.12
N VAL A 326 2.06 -12.53 -7.83
CA VAL A 326 2.58 -13.69 -7.11
C VAL A 326 1.40 -14.51 -6.60
N ARG A 327 1.24 -15.72 -7.11
CA ARG A 327 0.18 -16.62 -6.67
C ARG A 327 0.31 -16.89 -5.17
N GLY A 328 -0.77 -16.76 -4.44
CA GLY A 328 -0.86 -16.97 -3.00
C GLY A 328 -2.19 -17.61 -2.63
N ILE A 329 -2.68 -17.28 -1.44
CA ILE A 329 -3.95 -17.74 -0.91
C ILE A 329 -5.15 -17.20 -1.70
N SER A 330 -6.31 -17.87 -1.60
CA SER A 330 -7.56 -17.48 -2.26
C SER A 330 -8.13 -16.16 -1.72
N GLY A 331 -9.06 -15.56 -2.47
CA GLY A 331 -9.74 -14.32 -2.05
C GLY A 331 -10.47 -14.47 -0.72
N GLY A 332 -11.19 -15.58 -0.52
CA GLY A 332 -11.89 -15.87 0.73
C GLY A 332 -10.93 -16.07 1.92
N GLU A 333 -9.77 -16.73 1.70
CA GLU A 333 -8.74 -16.84 2.73
C GLU A 333 -8.12 -15.49 3.06
N LYS A 334 -7.94 -14.58 2.06
CA LYS A 334 -7.49 -13.19 2.32
C LYS A 334 -8.49 -12.41 3.17
N LYS A 335 -9.79 -12.55 2.91
CA LYS A 335 -10.83 -11.91 3.73
C LYS A 335 -10.81 -12.43 5.17
N ARG A 336 -10.74 -13.77 5.37
CA ARG A 336 -10.62 -14.35 6.70
C ARG A 336 -9.32 -13.94 7.39
N LEU A 337 -8.20 -13.82 6.66
CA LEU A 337 -6.94 -13.28 7.20
C LEU A 337 -7.09 -11.80 7.60
N ALA A 338 -7.80 -10.98 6.81
CA ALA A 338 -8.08 -9.59 7.16
C ALA A 338 -8.88 -9.52 8.47
N LEU A 339 -9.90 -10.35 8.60
CA LEU A 339 -10.69 -10.49 9.81
C LEU A 339 -9.82 -10.95 11.00
N ALA A 340 -8.97 -11.97 10.80
CA ALA A 340 -8.04 -12.44 11.82
C ALA A 340 -7.12 -11.32 12.36
N CYS A 341 -6.55 -10.51 11.47
CA CYS A 341 -5.69 -9.39 11.85
C CYS A 341 -6.43 -8.30 12.64
N GLU A 342 -7.74 -8.14 12.39
CA GLU A 342 -8.58 -7.21 13.14
C GLU A 342 -8.98 -7.77 14.52
N LEU A 343 -9.23 -9.07 14.62
CA LEU A 343 -9.62 -9.76 15.86
C LEU A 343 -8.50 -9.86 16.90
N ILE A 344 -7.23 -9.75 16.52
CA ILE A 344 -6.08 -9.80 17.45
C ILE A 344 -6.27 -8.80 18.61
N ALA A 345 -6.87 -7.64 18.37
CA ALA A 345 -7.08 -6.63 19.40
C ALA A 345 -8.24 -6.96 20.35
N SER A 346 -8.92 -8.11 20.21
CA SER A 346 -10.15 -8.49 20.90
C SER A 346 -11.19 -7.35 20.85
N PRO A 347 -11.74 -7.03 19.68
CA PRO A 347 -12.72 -5.96 19.52
C PRO A 347 -14.08 -6.39 20.07
N SER A 348 -14.88 -5.46 20.58
CA SER A 348 -16.29 -5.72 20.92
C SER A 348 -17.21 -5.54 19.71
N VAL A 349 -16.81 -4.72 18.76
CA VAL A 349 -17.59 -4.40 17.57
C VAL A 349 -16.77 -4.68 16.31
N VAL A 350 -17.39 -5.35 15.35
CA VAL A 350 -16.78 -5.72 14.07
C VAL A 350 -17.57 -5.05 12.93
N PHE A 351 -16.92 -4.19 12.19
CA PHE A 351 -17.43 -3.64 10.95
C PHE A 351 -16.80 -4.35 9.76
N ALA A 352 -17.60 -4.75 8.77
CA ALA A 352 -17.12 -5.39 7.54
C ALA A 352 -17.73 -4.71 6.32
N ASP A 353 -16.91 -4.07 5.50
CA ASP A 353 -17.33 -3.38 4.29
C ASP A 353 -17.22 -4.33 3.09
N GLU A 354 -18.37 -4.70 2.52
CA GLU A 354 -18.51 -5.62 1.39
C GLU A 354 -17.64 -6.90 1.50
N PRO A 355 -17.77 -7.70 2.56
CA PRO A 355 -16.89 -8.85 2.80
C PRO A 355 -17.03 -9.97 1.76
N THR A 356 -18.09 -9.96 0.95
CA THR A 356 -18.39 -10.99 -0.06
C THR A 356 -18.02 -10.57 -1.48
N THR A 357 -17.71 -9.31 -1.72
CA THR A 357 -17.40 -8.78 -3.06
C THR A 357 -16.11 -9.41 -3.63
N GLY A 358 -16.19 -9.89 -4.88
CA GLY A 358 -15.08 -10.54 -5.57
C GLY A 358 -14.81 -12.00 -5.15
N LEU A 359 -15.72 -12.60 -4.38
CA LEU A 359 -15.65 -13.99 -3.98
C LEU A 359 -16.66 -14.86 -4.77
N ASP A 360 -16.32 -16.13 -4.96
CA ASP A 360 -17.30 -17.12 -5.40
C ASP A 360 -18.35 -17.39 -4.31
N ALA A 361 -19.46 -18.04 -4.70
CA ALA A 361 -20.59 -18.27 -3.79
C ALA A 361 -20.22 -19.03 -2.51
N PHE A 362 -19.38 -20.07 -2.64
CA PHE A 362 -18.98 -20.89 -1.51
C PHE A 362 -18.07 -20.12 -0.55
N GLN A 363 -17.10 -19.36 -1.09
CA GLN A 363 -16.21 -18.55 -0.28
C GLN A 363 -16.96 -17.39 0.41
N ALA A 364 -17.91 -16.75 -0.29
CA ALA A 364 -18.75 -15.71 0.28
C ALA A 364 -19.56 -16.25 1.47
N GLU A 365 -20.18 -17.42 1.30
CA GLU A 365 -20.94 -18.06 2.37
C GLU A 365 -20.06 -18.42 3.58
N LYS A 366 -18.85 -18.93 3.36
CA LYS A 366 -17.89 -19.24 4.43
C LYS A 366 -17.43 -18.00 5.21
N VAL A 367 -17.23 -16.86 4.53
CA VAL A 367 -16.91 -15.60 5.19
C VAL A 367 -18.08 -15.12 6.03
N MET A 368 -19.32 -15.21 5.51
CA MET A 368 -20.53 -14.82 6.26
C MET A 368 -20.80 -15.76 7.43
N GLU A 369 -20.52 -17.05 7.29
CA GLU A 369 -20.57 -18.01 8.41
C GLU A 369 -19.63 -17.61 9.53
N THR A 370 -18.41 -17.22 9.17
CA THR A 370 -17.43 -16.73 10.16
C THR A 370 -17.92 -15.45 10.87
N LEU A 371 -18.54 -14.51 10.15
CA LEU A 371 -19.11 -13.30 10.76
C LEU A 371 -20.30 -13.63 11.66
N ARG A 372 -21.10 -14.62 11.28
CA ARG A 372 -22.21 -15.12 12.11
C ARG A 372 -21.71 -15.74 13.40
N GLN A 373 -20.71 -16.61 13.34
CA GLN A 373 -20.08 -17.21 14.53
C GLN A 373 -19.50 -16.15 15.45
N LEU A 374 -18.90 -15.07 14.93
CA LEU A 374 -18.43 -13.96 15.76
C LEU A 374 -19.58 -13.23 16.45
N ALA A 375 -20.72 -13.07 15.80
CA ALA A 375 -21.91 -12.54 16.47
C ALA A 375 -22.37 -13.47 17.59
N GLU A 376 -22.45 -14.78 17.36
CA GLU A 376 -22.80 -15.80 18.38
C GLU A 376 -21.81 -15.82 19.55
N ASP A 377 -20.52 -15.52 19.32
CA ASP A 377 -19.49 -15.32 20.36
C ASP A 377 -19.71 -14.03 21.19
N GLY A 378 -20.75 -13.23 20.91
CA GLY A 378 -21.11 -12.01 21.66
C GLY A 378 -20.60 -10.70 21.04
N HIS A 379 -19.95 -10.73 19.89
CA HIS A 379 -19.58 -9.49 19.18
C HIS A 379 -20.80 -8.81 18.57
N THR A 380 -20.76 -7.47 18.44
CA THR A 380 -21.70 -6.73 17.61
C THR A 380 -21.13 -6.67 16.21
N VAL A 381 -21.79 -7.29 15.23
CA VAL A 381 -21.29 -7.38 13.86
C VAL A 381 -22.17 -6.55 12.93
N ILE A 382 -21.56 -5.61 12.22
CA ILE A 382 -22.24 -4.75 11.22
C ILE A 382 -21.53 -4.91 9.89
N CYS A 383 -22.22 -5.37 8.85
CA CYS A 383 -21.63 -5.54 7.54
C CYS A 383 -22.45 -4.82 6.44
N SER A 384 -21.76 -4.23 5.46
CA SER A 384 -22.39 -3.78 4.23
C SER A 384 -22.40 -4.92 3.21
N ILE A 385 -23.52 -5.14 2.55
CA ILE A 385 -23.66 -6.20 1.56
C ILE A 385 -24.30 -5.63 0.29
N HIS A 386 -23.77 -6.04 -0.84
CA HIS A 386 -24.34 -5.74 -2.14
C HIS A 386 -24.96 -7.03 -2.71
N GLN A 387 -26.28 -7.04 -2.93
CA GLN A 387 -27.06 -8.13 -3.54
C GLN A 387 -26.69 -9.53 -3.00
N PRO A 388 -27.03 -9.87 -1.73
CA PRO A 388 -26.71 -11.18 -1.17
C PRO A 388 -27.53 -12.28 -1.82
N ARG A 389 -26.94 -13.47 -1.96
CA ARG A 389 -27.70 -14.69 -2.28
C ARG A 389 -28.58 -15.11 -1.11
N GLY A 390 -29.61 -15.94 -1.36
CA GLY A 390 -30.51 -16.44 -0.32
C GLY A 390 -29.80 -17.12 0.84
N SER A 391 -28.76 -17.93 0.58
CA SER A 391 -27.94 -18.60 1.61
C SER A 391 -27.18 -17.61 2.49
N VAL A 392 -26.80 -16.46 1.97
CA VAL A 392 -26.14 -15.37 2.73
C VAL A 392 -27.20 -14.56 3.50
N TYR A 393 -28.33 -14.24 2.87
CA TYR A 393 -29.43 -13.49 3.48
C TYR A 393 -30.00 -14.20 4.73
N SER A 394 -30.13 -15.53 4.69
CA SER A 394 -30.63 -16.32 5.83
C SER A 394 -29.76 -16.24 7.09
N LYS A 395 -28.52 -15.77 6.98
CA LYS A 395 -27.59 -15.62 8.11
C LYS A 395 -27.73 -14.28 8.84
N PHE A 396 -28.50 -13.33 8.30
CA PHE A 396 -28.70 -12.02 8.96
C PHE A 396 -29.75 -12.10 10.05
N ASP A 397 -29.49 -11.38 11.14
CA ASP A 397 -30.47 -11.18 12.21
C ASP A 397 -31.28 -9.91 12.01
N ASP A 398 -30.57 -8.84 11.62
CA ASP A 398 -31.17 -7.53 11.39
C ASP A 398 -30.71 -6.99 10.05
N ILE A 399 -31.56 -6.19 9.40
CA ILE A 399 -31.22 -5.49 8.16
C ILE A 399 -31.54 -3.99 8.26
N VAL A 400 -30.76 -3.19 7.56
CA VAL A 400 -31.05 -1.80 7.24
C VAL A 400 -31.04 -1.66 5.73
N LEU A 401 -32.16 -1.26 5.16
CA LEU A 401 -32.29 -0.95 3.74
C LEU A 401 -32.07 0.54 3.52
N LEU A 402 -31.06 0.88 2.73
CA LEU A 402 -30.69 2.25 2.39
C LEU A 402 -30.93 2.53 0.92
N SER A 403 -31.61 3.62 0.61
CA SER A 403 -31.74 4.17 -0.74
C SER A 403 -31.50 5.68 -0.72
N GLU A 404 -30.75 6.21 -1.68
CA GLU A 404 -30.43 7.65 -1.83
C GLU A 404 -29.91 8.37 -0.57
N GLY A 405 -29.35 7.63 0.38
CA GLY A 405 -28.81 8.16 1.64
C GLY A 405 -29.78 8.14 2.82
N GLU A 406 -30.99 7.60 2.63
CA GLU A 406 -32.07 7.53 3.63
C GLU A 406 -32.45 6.08 3.94
N VAL A 407 -33.11 5.85 5.11
CA VAL A 407 -33.50 4.53 5.55
C VAL A 407 -34.91 4.22 5.02
N VAL A 408 -35.02 3.11 4.27
CA VAL A 408 -36.30 2.60 3.78
C VAL A 408 -36.92 1.57 4.73
N TYR A 409 -36.06 0.81 5.40
CA TYR A 409 -36.49 -0.17 6.41
C TYR A 409 -35.36 -0.47 7.36
N MET A 410 -35.69 -0.65 8.62
CA MET A 410 -34.79 -1.17 9.65
C MET A 410 -35.55 -2.06 10.60
N GLY A 411 -35.02 -3.27 10.83
CA GLY A 411 -35.63 -4.25 11.73
C GLY A 411 -35.03 -5.64 11.54
N PRO A 412 -35.65 -6.66 12.17
CA PRO A 412 -35.28 -8.04 11.97
C PRO A 412 -35.30 -8.43 10.50
N ALA A 413 -34.38 -9.33 10.12
CA ALA A 413 -34.30 -9.90 8.78
C ALA A 413 -35.39 -11.00 8.59
N LYS A 414 -35.30 -11.75 7.53
CA LYS A 414 -36.15 -12.90 7.20
C LYS A 414 -37.56 -12.52 6.74
N GLU A 415 -38.60 -12.77 7.53
CA GLU A 415 -40.03 -12.64 7.13
C GLU A 415 -40.60 -11.24 7.40
N GLU A 416 -40.11 -10.56 8.42
CA GLU A 416 -40.65 -9.27 8.83
C GLU A 416 -40.60 -8.17 7.72
N PRO A 417 -39.48 -7.98 6.98
CA PRO A 417 -39.46 -6.99 5.91
C PRO A 417 -40.40 -7.34 4.79
N LEU A 418 -40.62 -8.63 4.50
CA LEU A 418 -41.60 -9.05 3.45
C LEU A 418 -43.01 -8.73 3.88
N THR A 419 -43.38 -9.01 5.12
CA THR A 419 -44.66 -8.68 5.70
C THR A 419 -44.90 -7.16 5.74
N TYR A 420 -43.89 -6.39 6.10
CA TYR A 420 -43.95 -4.93 6.09
C TYR A 420 -44.22 -4.38 4.71
N PHE A 421 -43.44 -4.78 3.68
CA PHE A 421 -43.67 -4.30 2.33
C PHE A 421 -44.98 -4.83 1.70
N ALA A 422 -45.42 -6.04 2.08
CA ALA A 422 -46.73 -6.55 1.68
C ALA A 422 -47.88 -5.68 2.22
N SER A 423 -47.77 -5.18 3.48
CA SER A 423 -48.77 -4.25 4.04
C SER A 423 -48.82 -2.91 3.31
N LEU A 424 -47.77 -2.52 2.60
CA LEU A 424 -47.72 -1.33 1.76
C LEU A 424 -48.07 -1.61 0.29
N GLY A 425 -48.56 -2.84 -0.02
CA GLY A 425 -48.99 -3.25 -1.35
C GLY A 425 -47.89 -3.87 -2.23
N TYR A 426 -46.68 -4.13 -1.70
CA TYR A 426 -45.60 -4.74 -2.44
C TYR A 426 -45.38 -6.18 -1.98
N GLN A 427 -45.99 -7.15 -2.66
CA GLN A 427 -45.82 -8.57 -2.35
C GLN A 427 -44.61 -9.18 -3.07
N CYS A 428 -43.85 -9.99 -2.33
CA CYS A 428 -42.75 -10.77 -2.91
C CYS A 428 -43.33 -11.94 -3.73
N PRO A 429 -42.96 -12.13 -5.00
CA PRO A 429 -43.39 -13.29 -5.78
C PRO A 429 -42.82 -14.61 -5.17
N ASP A 430 -43.64 -15.69 -5.20
CA ASP A 430 -43.34 -16.97 -4.55
C ASP A 430 -42.01 -17.62 -4.96
N HIS A 431 -41.47 -17.33 -6.13
CA HIS A 431 -40.24 -17.91 -6.67
C HIS A 431 -39.04 -16.94 -6.67
N MET A 432 -39.22 -15.73 -6.16
CA MET A 432 -38.15 -14.73 -6.10
C MET A 432 -37.40 -14.81 -4.78
N ASN A 433 -36.07 -14.66 -4.85
CA ASN A 433 -35.27 -14.55 -3.65
C ASN A 433 -35.61 -13.27 -2.88
N PRO A 434 -35.96 -13.35 -1.58
CA PRO A 434 -36.28 -12.19 -0.77
C PRO A 434 -35.25 -11.05 -0.83
N ALA A 435 -33.99 -11.39 -0.86
CA ALA A 435 -32.93 -10.41 -0.95
C ALA A 435 -32.88 -9.66 -2.29
N GLU A 436 -33.20 -10.35 -3.39
CA GLU A 436 -33.30 -9.76 -4.72
C GLU A 436 -34.54 -8.86 -4.81
N PHE A 437 -35.67 -9.35 -4.33
CA PHE A 437 -36.90 -8.54 -4.25
C PHE A 437 -36.71 -7.23 -3.48
N LEU A 438 -36.10 -7.30 -2.28
CA LEU A 438 -35.81 -6.10 -1.48
C LEU A 438 -34.83 -5.16 -2.17
N ALA A 439 -33.83 -5.69 -2.85
CA ALA A 439 -32.86 -4.89 -3.60
C ALA A 439 -33.51 -4.18 -4.81
N ASP A 440 -34.37 -4.86 -5.54
CA ASP A 440 -35.09 -4.30 -6.69
C ASP A 440 -36.12 -3.26 -6.25
N LEU A 441 -36.80 -3.50 -5.13
CA LEU A 441 -37.80 -2.58 -4.57
C LEU A 441 -37.21 -1.19 -4.25
N ILE A 442 -35.99 -1.14 -3.75
CA ILE A 442 -35.29 0.10 -3.34
C ILE A 442 -34.30 0.64 -4.39
N SER A 443 -34.28 0.03 -5.58
CA SER A 443 -33.40 0.46 -6.67
C SER A 443 -34.16 1.32 -7.70
N VAL A 444 -33.47 2.33 -8.27
CA VAL A 444 -33.98 3.13 -9.37
C VAL A 444 -33.78 2.36 -10.68
N ASP A 445 -34.86 2.24 -11.48
CA ASP A 445 -34.79 1.64 -12.80
C ASP A 445 -34.46 2.71 -13.85
N TYR A 446 -33.31 2.58 -14.49
CA TYR A 446 -32.82 3.49 -15.52
C TYR A 446 -33.21 3.09 -16.95
N GLY A 447 -34.15 2.17 -17.13
CA GLY A 447 -34.56 1.68 -18.44
C GLY A 447 -35.27 2.73 -19.30
N SER A 448 -36.08 3.62 -18.71
CA SER A 448 -36.75 4.75 -19.40
C SER A 448 -36.92 5.94 -18.46
N ALA A 449 -37.19 7.13 -19.01
CA ALA A 449 -37.44 8.32 -18.19
C ALA A 449 -38.67 8.17 -17.29
N GLU A 450 -39.68 7.43 -17.73
CA GLU A 450 -40.90 7.13 -16.96
C GLU A 450 -40.57 6.13 -15.83
N SER A 451 -39.79 5.08 -16.12
CA SER A 451 -39.34 4.11 -15.12
C SER A 451 -38.52 4.79 -14.01
N VAL A 452 -37.64 5.75 -14.36
CA VAL A 452 -36.89 6.54 -13.38
C VAL A 452 -37.84 7.30 -12.46
N GLN A 453 -38.78 8.05 -13.00
CA GLN A 453 -39.74 8.85 -12.20
C GLN A 453 -40.61 7.96 -11.33
N THR A 454 -41.10 6.85 -11.87
CA THR A 454 -41.97 5.92 -11.14
C THR A 454 -41.20 5.25 -9.99
N SER A 455 -39.94 4.79 -10.24
CA SER A 455 -39.13 4.18 -9.21
C SER A 455 -38.70 5.18 -8.14
N GLN A 456 -38.36 6.42 -8.51
CA GLN A 456 -38.06 7.48 -7.53
C GLN A 456 -39.27 7.83 -6.66
N LYS A 457 -40.46 7.97 -7.23
CA LYS A 457 -41.71 8.18 -6.45
C LYS A 457 -41.96 7.01 -5.49
N ARG A 458 -41.80 5.78 -5.97
CA ARG A 458 -41.91 4.59 -5.11
C ARG A 458 -40.98 4.66 -3.92
N ILE A 459 -39.70 4.96 -4.16
CA ILE A 459 -38.66 5.02 -3.11
C ILE A 459 -38.98 6.15 -2.11
N ALA A 460 -39.38 7.35 -2.59
CA ALA A 460 -39.79 8.46 -1.74
C ALA A 460 -40.97 8.08 -0.83
N ASN A 461 -42.02 7.47 -1.39
CA ASN A 461 -43.14 7.01 -0.60
C ASN A 461 -42.76 5.98 0.46
N LEU A 462 -41.85 5.06 0.14
CA LEU A 462 -41.36 4.05 1.10
C LEU A 462 -40.55 4.69 2.23
N ILE A 463 -39.75 5.71 1.96
CA ILE A 463 -38.98 6.47 2.96
C ILE A 463 -39.95 7.24 3.87
N ASP A 464 -40.93 7.94 3.31
CA ASP A 464 -41.92 8.70 4.07
C ASP A 464 -42.75 7.80 5.00
N GLU A 465 -43.23 6.65 4.50
CA GLU A 465 -43.99 5.67 5.31
C GLU A 465 -43.14 5.08 6.45
N PHE A 466 -41.89 4.78 6.20
CA PHE A 466 -41.00 4.29 7.26
C PHE A 466 -40.73 5.39 8.29
N SER A 467 -40.47 6.63 7.86
CA SER A 467 -40.27 7.78 8.72
C SER A 467 -41.49 8.04 9.63
N ASN A 468 -42.71 8.03 9.05
CA ASN A 468 -43.95 8.21 9.81
C ASN A 468 -44.15 7.11 10.86
N LYS A 469 -43.89 5.85 10.49
CA LYS A 469 -43.96 4.71 11.42
C LYS A 469 -42.93 4.82 12.55
N ALA A 470 -41.70 5.26 12.25
CA ALA A 470 -40.67 5.49 13.23
C ALA A 470 -41.07 6.57 14.24
N MET A 471 -41.66 7.70 13.78
CA MET A 471 -42.14 8.77 14.64
C MET A 471 -43.30 8.33 15.55
N THR A 472 -44.20 7.49 15.09
CA THR A 472 -45.31 6.97 15.92
C THR A 472 -44.86 5.98 16.97
N THR A 473 -43.72 5.27 16.74
CA THR A 473 -43.19 4.31 17.69
C THR A 473 -42.27 5.00 18.70
N GLU A 474 -41.63 6.13 18.38
CA GLU A 474 -40.76 6.93 19.23
C GLU A 474 -41.51 7.91 20.19
N GLY A 475 -42.84 7.70 20.45
CA GLY A 475 -43.56 8.45 21.50
C GLY A 475 -42.95 8.41 22.90
N SER A 476 -41.73 7.94 23.05
CA SER A 476 -40.84 7.88 24.23
C SER A 476 -39.70 8.90 24.19
N ASP A 477 -39.90 10.04 23.52
CA ASP A 477 -38.89 11.12 23.41
C ASP A 477 -38.54 11.84 24.71
N SER A 478 -39.07 11.42 25.86
CA SER A 478 -38.65 11.95 27.16
C SER A 478 -37.20 11.61 27.55
N ILE A 479 -36.62 10.54 26.98
CA ILE A 479 -35.23 10.10 27.25
C ILE A 479 -34.23 10.95 26.47
N ALA A 480 -34.54 11.33 25.20
CA ALA A 480 -33.65 12.11 24.35
C ALA A 480 -33.40 13.54 24.85
N LYS A 481 -34.43 14.17 25.47
CA LYS A 481 -34.31 15.55 25.99
C LYS A 481 -33.54 15.66 27.31
N GLN A 482 -33.50 14.60 28.10
CA GLN A 482 -32.68 14.54 29.33
C GLN A 482 -31.19 14.29 29.05
N GLU A 483 -30.87 13.62 27.94
CA GLU A 483 -29.50 13.30 27.52
C GLU A 483 -28.77 14.48 26.87
N GLU A 484 -29.47 15.41 26.22
CA GLU A 484 -28.89 16.62 25.61
C GLU A 484 -28.23 17.57 26.63
N SER A 485 -28.78 17.63 27.87
CA SER A 485 -28.22 18.48 28.92
C SER A 485 -26.92 17.95 29.55
N GLU A 486 -26.69 16.63 29.54
CA GLU A 486 -25.46 16.02 30.05
C GLU A 486 -24.30 16.02 29.05
N PHE A 487 -24.58 16.18 27.71
CA PHE A 487 -23.55 16.17 26.67
C PHE A 487 -22.56 17.33 26.82
N SER A 488 -23.01 18.49 27.28
CA SER A 488 -22.19 19.71 27.38
C SER A 488 -21.15 19.65 28.52
N ALA A 489 -21.30 18.77 29.52
CA ALA A 489 -20.53 18.81 30.76
C ALA A 489 -19.36 17.82 30.87
N LYS A 490 -19.24 16.79 30.02
CA LYS A 490 -18.26 15.71 30.20
C LYS A 490 -17.38 15.33 29.02
N LEU A 491 -16.93 16.29 28.23
CA LEU A 491 -15.96 16.06 27.12
C LEU A 491 -14.49 15.86 27.54
N VAL A 492 -14.21 15.65 28.80
CA VAL A 492 -12.84 15.45 29.32
C VAL A 492 -12.69 14.05 29.93
N GLY A 493 -12.74 13.04 29.08
CA GLY A 493 -12.30 11.70 29.39
C GLY A 493 -10.84 11.49 29.01
N LYS A 494 -9.93 11.32 29.96
CA LYS A 494 -8.54 10.90 29.73
C LYS A 494 -8.52 9.63 28.89
N SER A 495 -8.03 9.75 27.66
CA SER A 495 -7.66 8.61 26.81
C SER A 495 -6.68 7.74 27.60
N THR A 496 -7.07 6.53 27.93
CA THR A 496 -6.14 5.49 28.39
C THR A 496 -5.08 5.29 27.30
N MET A 497 -3.89 5.83 27.56
CA MET A 497 -2.74 5.66 26.65
C MET A 497 -2.51 4.15 26.49
N LYS A 498 -2.73 3.65 25.25
CA LYS A 498 -2.26 2.31 24.86
C LYS A 498 -0.79 2.22 25.24
N GLN A 499 -0.45 1.27 26.09
CA GLN A 499 0.93 0.99 26.46
C GLN A 499 1.64 0.52 25.17
N ARG A 500 2.41 1.43 24.56
CA ARG A 500 3.09 1.13 23.31
C ARG A 500 4.35 0.34 23.62
N LEU A 501 4.61 -0.67 22.80
CA LEU A 501 5.89 -1.37 22.79
C LEU A 501 7.07 -0.40 22.76
N GLY A 502 8.17 -0.72 23.45
CA GLY A 502 9.41 0.05 23.40
C GLY A 502 9.94 0.19 21.97
N TRP A 503 10.65 1.29 21.69
CA TRP A 503 11.17 1.61 20.35
C TRP A 503 12.00 0.47 19.74
N TRP A 504 12.92 -0.13 20.49
CA TRP A 504 13.79 -1.22 20.06
C TRP A 504 13.04 -2.51 19.73
N ARG A 505 11.99 -2.80 20.47
CA ARG A 505 11.17 -3.98 20.24
C ARG A 505 10.33 -3.83 18.97
N GLN A 506 9.71 -2.66 18.75
CA GLN A 506 9.06 -2.34 17.49
C GLN A 506 10.04 -2.44 16.32
N PHE A 507 11.24 -1.84 16.46
CA PHE A 507 12.28 -1.89 15.44
C PHE A 507 12.67 -3.34 15.07
N ARG A 508 12.87 -4.22 16.04
CA ARG A 508 13.27 -5.62 15.81
C ARG A 508 12.23 -6.37 14.98
N PHE A 509 10.93 -6.28 15.34
CA PHE A 509 9.88 -6.97 14.62
C PHE A 509 9.66 -6.37 13.21
N LEU A 510 9.68 -5.06 13.07
CA LEU A 510 9.56 -4.37 11.79
C LEU A 510 10.77 -4.64 10.89
N PHE A 511 11.98 -4.76 11.46
CA PHE A 511 13.19 -5.14 10.73
C PHE A 511 13.09 -6.58 10.22
N LYS A 512 12.66 -7.54 11.06
CA LYS A 512 12.42 -8.93 10.63
C LYS A 512 11.44 -8.97 9.45
N ARG A 513 10.34 -8.21 9.54
CA ARG A 513 9.34 -8.09 8.45
C ARG A 513 9.95 -7.51 7.17
N ALA A 514 10.61 -6.37 7.27
CA ALA A 514 11.21 -5.70 6.12
C ALA A 514 12.31 -6.54 5.46
N TRP A 515 13.11 -7.25 6.26
CA TRP A 515 14.15 -8.16 5.79
C TRP A 515 13.54 -9.34 5.01
N MET A 516 12.57 -10.03 5.59
CA MET A 516 11.89 -11.16 4.91
C MET A 516 11.26 -10.70 3.59
N GLN A 517 10.63 -9.53 3.58
CA GLN A 517 10.01 -8.94 2.41
C GLN A 517 11.03 -8.62 1.32
N ALA A 518 12.15 -7.96 1.67
CA ALA A 518 13.19 -7.58 0.73
C ALA A 518 13.92 -8.82 0.16
N PHE A 519 14.16 -9.83 0.99
CA PHE A 519 14.88 -11.05 0.58
C PHE A 519 14.00 -11.98 -0.27
N ARG A 520 12.72 -12.14 0.10
CA ARG A 520 11.78 -13.03 -0.61
C ARG A 520 11.22 -12.44 -1.91
N ASP A 521 11.42 -11.15 -2.19
CA ASP A 521 11.04 -10.54 -3.48
C ASP A 521 12.00 -10.97 -4.60
N GLY A 522 12.07 -12.29 -4.82
CA GLY A 522 12.98 -12.90 -5.78
C GLY A 522 12.67 -12.52 -7.23
N SER A 523 11.42 -12.23 -7.57
CA SER A 523 11.03 -11.82 -8.92
C SER A 523 11.63 -10.45 -9.27
N THR A 524 11.43 -9.45 -8.43
CA THR A 524 11.98 -8.11 -8.62
C THR A 524 13.50 -8.12 -8.55
N ASN A 525 14.09 -8.85 -7.59
CA ASN A 525 15.53 -8.92 -7.43
C ASN A 525 16.22 -9.61 -8.62
N LYS A 526 15.64 -10.69 -9.19
CA LYS A 526 16.14 -11.33 -10.42
C LYS A 526 16.10 -10.38 -11.62
N VAL A 527 15.02 -9.62 -11.80
CA VAL A 527 14.93 -8.62 -12.88
C VAL A 527 15.99 -7.55 -12.71
N ARG A 528 16.17 -7.01 -11.49
CA ARG A 528 17.21 -6.01 -11.19
C ARG A 528 18.62 -6.53 -11.46
N ALA A 529 18.93 -7.76 -11.05
CA ALA A 529 20.23 -8.37 -11.32
C ALA A 529 20.49 -8.49 -12.85
N ARG A 530 19.51 -8.99 -13.61
CA ARG A 530 19.61 -9.07 -15.07
C ARG A 530 19.81 -7.70 -15.72
N MET A 531 19.07 -6.68 -15.26
CA MET A 531 19.22 -5.32 -15.77
C MET A 531 20.60 -4.73 -15.42
N SER A 532 21.12 -4.96 -14.21
CA SER A 532 22.46 -4.52 -13.80
C SER A 532 23.55 -5.19 -14.65
N VAL A 533 23.43 -6.49 -14.92
CA VAL A 533 24.38 -7.22 -15.80
C VAL A 533 24.26 -6.71 -17.24
N ALA A 534 23.05 -6.61 -17.77
CA ALA A 534 22.84 -6.17 -19.15
C ALA A 534 23.36 -4.75 -19.38
N SER A 535 23.03 -3.80 -18.50
CA SER A 535 23.53 -2.43 -18.60
C SER A 535 25.07 -2.35 -18.46
N ALA A 536 25.67 -3.13 -17.57
CA ALA A 536 27.12 -3.18 -17.41
C ALA A 536 27.81 -3.72 -18.66
N VAL A 537 27.27 -4.78 -19.28
CA VAL A 537 27.80 -5.34 -20.53
C VAL A 537 27.62 -4.35 -21.70
N ILE A 538 26.45 -3.72 -21.84
CA ILE A 538 26.20 -2.74 -22.90
C ILE A 538 27.19 -1.57 -22.77
N PHE A 539 27.24 -0.92 -21.63
CA PHE A 539 28.16 0.22 -21.45
C PHE A 539 29.63 -0.20 -21.48
N GLY A 540 29.99 -1.36 -20.93
CA GLY A 540 31.32 -1.90 -21.00
C GLY A 540 31.77 -2.24 -22.41
N SER A 541 30.84 -2.65 -23.30
CA SER A 541 31.15 -2.91 -24.72
C SER A 541 31.26 -1.62 -25.54
N VAL A 542 30.41 -0.61 -25.28
CA VAL A 542 30.50 0.71 -25.95
C VAL A 542 31.83 1.39 -25.62
N PHE A 543 32.23 1.35 -24.36
CA PHE A 543 33.48 1.96 -23.88
C PHE A 543 34.59 0.92 -23.67
N TRP A 544 34.75 0.02 -24.63
CA TRP A 544 35.69 -1.11 -24.54
C TRP A 544 37.15 -0.67 -24.50
N ARG A 545 37.86 -1.02 -23.41
CA ARG A 545 39.30 -0.83 -23.26
C ARG A 545 39.80 0.58 -23.65
N MET A 546 39.24 1.62 -23.03
CA MET A 546 39.64 3.02 -23.30
C MET A 546 41.15 3.24 -23.14
N GLY A 547 41.79 3.86 -24.16
CA GLY A 547 43.20 4.24 -24.17
C GLY A 547 43.51 5.45 -23.31
N LYS A 548 44.66 6.11 -23.66
CA LYS A 548 45.15 7.34 -23.02
C LYS A 548 45.14 8.52 -23.99
N SER A 549 44.49 8.43 -25.13
CA SER A 549 44.38 9.52 -26.11
C SER A 549 43.55 10.68 -25.57
N GLN A 550 43.64 11.84 -26.22
CA GLN A 550 42.83 13.03 -25.86
C GLN A 550 41.34 12.77 -25.95
N THR A 551 40.90 11.98 -26.95
CA THR A 551 39.48 11.57 -27.09
C THR A 551 39.01 10.71 -25.93
N SER A 552 39.92 9.89 -25.33
CA SER A 552 39.57 9.03 -24.20
C SER A 552 39.21 9.80 -22.93
N ILE A 553 39.54 11.08 -22.83
CA ILE A 553 39.14 11.95 -21.72
C ILE A 553 37.63 12.11 -21.73
N GLN A 554 37.06 12.45 -22.87
CA GLN A 554 35.61 12.63 -23.05
C GLN A 554 34.87 11.29 -22.84
N ASP A 555 35.40 10.19 -23.39
CA ASP A 555 34.81 8.86 -23.26
C ASP A 555 34.77 8.42 -21.80
N ARG A 556 35.86 8.62 -21.00
CA ARG A 556 35.89 8.34 -19.58
C ARG A 556 34.89 9.18 -18.80
N MET A 557 34.81 10.50 -19.08
CA MET A 557 33.79 11.36 -18.44
C MET A 557 32.39 10.92 -18.78
N GLY A 558 32.12 10.60 -20.03
CA GLY A 558 30.83 10.08 -20.49
C GLY A 558 30.43 8.79 -19.81
N LEU A 559 31.36 7.82 -19.72
CA LEU A 559 31.12 6.54 -19.02
C LEU A 559 30.78 6.74 -17.54
N LEU A 560 31.56 7.57 -16.84
CA LEU A 560 31.35 7.81 -15.41
C LEU A 560 30.00 8.49 -15.13
N GLN A 561 29.60 9.45 -16.00
CA GLN A 561 28.29 10.09 -15.92
C GLN A 561 27.17 9.08 -16.18
N VAL A 562 27.29 8.23 -17.21
CA VAL A 562 26.27 7.21 -17.54
C VAL A 562 26.19 6.16 -16.41
N ALA A 563 27.32 5.78 -15.81
CA ALA A 563 27.33 4.87 -14.68
C ALA A 563 26.54 5.42 -13.48
N ALA A 564 26.75 6.70 -13.13
CA ALA A 564 26.00 7.38 -12.10
C ALA A 564 24.50 7.42 -12.41
N ILE A 565 24.14 7.88 -13.62
CA ILE A 565 22.72 7.95 -14.03
C ILE A 565 22.03 6.59 -13.99
N ASN A 566 22.66 5.55 -14.53
CA ASN A 566 22.07 4.21 -14.62
C ASN A 566 21.73 3.64 -13.23
N THR A 567 22.66 3.73 -12.29
CA THR A 567 22.48 3.19 -10.93
C THR A 567 21.47 4.00 -10.13
N ALA A 568 21.49 5.32 -10.23
CA ALA A 568 20.50 6.19 -9.58
C ALA A 568 19.08 5.94 -10.13
N MET A 569 18.92 5.88 -11.45
CA MET A 569 17.62 5.63 -12.08
C MET A 569 17.04 4.26 -11.76
N ALA A 570 17.89 3.21 -11.73
CA ALA A 570 17.46 1.86 -11.37
C ALA A 570 16.95 1.79 -9.92
N ALA A 571 17.63 2.46 -9.00
CA ALA A 571 17.24 2.52 -7.59
C ALA A 571 15.97 3.35 -7.37
N LEU A 572 15.86 4.51 -8.00
CA LEU A 572 14.69 5.37 -7.96
C LEU A 572 13.43 4.66 -8.46
N THR A 573 13.49 4.11 -9.68
CA THR A 573 12.34 3.47 -10.34
C THR A 573 11.79 2.31 -9.52
N LYS A 574 12.66 1.46 -8.95
CA LYS A 574 12.25 0.39 -8.01
C LYS A 574 11.46 0.96 -6.83
N THR A 575 12.00 1.98 -6.19
CA THR A 575 11.41 2.51 -4.96
C THR A 575 10.09 3.21 -5.21
N VAL A 576 10.01 4.01 -6.26
CA VAL A 576 8.79 4.71 -6.68
C VAL A 576 7.68 3.72 -7.11
N GLY A 577 8.04 2.59 -7.71
CA GLY A 577 7.06 1.57 -8.14
C GLY A 577 6.50 0.70 -7.00
N VAL A 578 7.23 0.58 -5.88
CA VAL A 578 6.84 -0.30 -4.76
C VAL A 578 6.26 0.48 -3.58
N PHE A 579 6.90 1.58 -3.19
CA PHE A 579 6.59 2.28 -1.94
C PHE A 579 5.17 2.85 -1.84
N PRO A 580 4.53 3.43 -2.89
CA PRO A 580 3.16 3.93 -2.77
C PRO A 580 2.15 2.84 -2.36
N LYS A 581 2.32 1.61 -2.85
CA LYS A 581 1.48 0.46 -2.47
C LYS A 581 1.72 0.03 -1.03
N GLU A 582 2.98 -0.03 -0.61
CA GLU A 582 3.35 -0.34 0.76
C GLU A 582 2.85 0.73 1.74
N ARG A 583 2.88 2.00 1.35
CA ARG A 583 2.41 3.12 2.15
C ARG A 583 0.95 2.96 2.57
N THR A 584 0.07 2.47 1.71
CA THR A 584 -1.36 2.26 2.04
C THR A 584 -1.54 1.26 3.18
N ILE A 585 -0.74 0.19 3.21
CA ILE A 585 -0.72 -0.80 4.30
C ILE A 585 -0.19 -0.16 5.60
N VAL A 586 0.94 0.54 5.49
CA VAL A 586 1.60 1.21 6.62
C VAL A 586 0.71 2.29 7.24
N ASP A 587 0.04 3.09 6.43
CA ASP A 587 -0.87 4.13 6.90
C ASP A 587 -2.07 3.52 7.65
N ARG A 588 -2.58 2.36 7.21
CA ARG A 588 -3.62 1.58 7.91
C ARG A 588 -3.12 1.08 9.27
N GLU A 589 -1.95 0.44 9.34
CA GLU A 589 -1.35 -0.07 10.58
C GLU A 589 -1.05 1.07 11.58
N ARG A 590 -0.59 2.21 11.08
CA ARG A 590 -0.33 3.41 11.88
C ARG A 590 -1.61 4.09 12.38
N ALA A 591 -2.68 4.07 11.59
CA ALA A 591 -3.99 4.58 12.01
C ALA A 591 -4.51 3.81 13.23
N LYS A 592 -4.31 2.48 13.27
CA LYS A 592 -4.58 1.62 14.45
C LYS A 592 -3.63 1.86 15.61
N GLY A 593 -2.52 2.59 15.42
CA GLY A 593 -1.53 2.84 16.46
C GLY A 593 -0.61 1.66 16.75
N SER A 594 -0.46 0.71 15.81
CA SER A 594 0.32 -0.51 16.01
C SER A 594 1.81 -0.22 16.27
N TYR A 595 2.39 0.80 15.64
CA TYR A 595 3.79 1.20 15.83
C TYR A 595 4.05 2.68 15.49
N ALA A 596 5.22 3.17 15.89
CA ALA A 596 5.68 4.52 15.59
C ALA A 596 6.38 4.60 14.22
N LEU A 597 6.43 5.79 13.62
CA LEU A 597 7.04 6.02 12.30
C LEU A 597 8.57 5.83 12.31
N GLY A 598 9.24 6.24 13.40
CA GLY A 598 10.71 6.12 13.52
C GLY A 598 11.21 4.69 13.36
N PRO A 599 10.76 3.73 14.21
CA PRO A 599 11.13 2.32 14.08
C PRO A 599 10.86 1.74 12.69
N TYR A 600 9.73 2.12 12.05
CA TYR A 600 9.38 1.66 10.70
C TYR A 600 10.40 2.13 9.65
N LEU A 601 10.68 3.44 9.58
CA LEU A 601 11.62 3.96 8.58
C LEU A 601 13.05 3.44 8.80
N SER A 602 13.51 3.39 10.07
CA SER A 602 14.84 2.86 10.39
C SER A 602 14.97 1.38 10.04
N SER A 603 13.92 0.57 10.31
CA SER A 603 13.93 -0.86 9.98
C SER A 603 13.93 -1.10 8.46
N LYS A 604 13.14 -0.31 7.72
CA LYS A 604 13.08 -0.39 6.26
C LYS A 604 14.42 -0.01 5.64
N LEU A 605 15.04 1.09 6.08
CA LEU A 605 16.34 1.52 5.61
C LEU A 605 17.38 0.41 5.81
N LEU A 606 17.50 -0.09 7.03
CA LEU A 606 18.53 -1.06 7.36
C LEU A 606 18.35 -2.42 6.64
N ALA A 607 17.09 -2.84 6.44
CA ALA A 607 16.78 -4.08 5.71
C ALA A 607 17.09 -3.97 4.20
N GLU A 608 17.01 -2.80 3.61
CA GLU A 608 17.29 -2.62 2.19
C GLU A 608 18.78 -2.46 1.86
N ILE A 609 19.64 -2.11 2.83
CA ILE A 609 21.07 -1.87 2.61
C ILE A 609 21.80 -3.06 1.93
N PRO A 610 21.75 -4.31 2.43
CA PRO A 610 22.54 -5.39 1.85
C PRO A 610 22.13 -5.75 0.43
N ILE A 611 20.81 -5.81 0.20
CA ILE A 611 20.27 -6.15 -1.11
C ILE A 611 20.46 -4.98 -2.09
N GLY A 612 20.26 -3.75 -1.63
CA GLY A 612 20.45 -2.55 -2.44
C GLY A 612 21.90 -2.35 -2.88
N ALA A 613 22.88 -2.70 -2.04
CA ALA A 613 24.30 -2.62 -2.36
C ALA A 613 24.75 -3.67 -3.39
N ALA A 614 24.10 -4.83 -3.44
CA ALA A 614 24.50 -5.92 -4.32
C ALA A 614 24.43 -5.52 -5.83
N PHE A 615 23.44 -4.75 -6.24
CA PHE A 615 23.27 -4.41 -7.66
C PHE A 615 24.30 -3.43 -8.20
N PRO A 616 24.66 -2.33 -7.51
CA PRO A 616 25.79 -1.48 -7.88
C PRO A 616 27.13 -2.23 -7.89
N LEU A 617 27.34 -3.17 -6.96
CA LEU A 617 28.53 -4.00 -6.94
C LEU A 617 28.59 -4.93 -8.16
N ILE A 618 27.50 -5.61 -8.52
CA ILE A 618 27.42 -6.44 -9.75
C ILE A 618 27.71 -5.57 -10.98
N PHE A 619 27.09 -4.40 -11.08
CA PHE A 619 27.31 -3.47 -12.19
C PHE A 619 28.77 -3.05 -12.29
N GLY A 620 29.36 -2.59 -11.18
CA GLY A 620 30.76 -2.13 -11.14
C GLY A 620 31.76 -3.24 -11.44
N SER A 621 31.52 -4.46 -10.93
CA SER A 621 32.42 -5.61 -11.12
C SER A 621 32.56 -6.02 -12.59
N ILE A 622 31.54 -5.79 -13.41
CA ILE A 622 31.53 -6.08 -14.84
C ILE A 622 32.08 -4.88 -15.63
N LEU A 623 31.56 -3.68 -15.36
CA LEU A 623 31.90 -2.47 -16.10
C LEU A 623 33.37 -2.09 -15.96
N TYR A 624 33.90 -2.11 -14.74
CA TYR A 624 35.23 -1.61 -14.41
C TYR A 624 36.38 -2.30 -15.20
N PRO A 625 36.43 -3.64 -15.27
CA PRO A 625 37.46 -4.33 -16.07
C PRO A 625 37.21 -4.20 -17.60
N MET A 626 35.95 -4.19 -18.05
CA MET A 626 35.62 -4.06 -19.47
C MET A 626 36.08 -2.72 -20.05
N ALA A 627 35.83 -1.65 -19.32
CA ALA A 627 36.21 -0.29 -19.71
C ALA A 627 37.72 0.01 -19.51
N LYS A 628 38.48 -0.89 -18.87
CA LYS A 628 39.90 -0.71 -18.52
C LYS A 628 40.13 0.59 -17.73
N LEU A 629 39.29 0.81 -16.71
CA LEU A 629 39.50 1.89 -15.75
C LEU A 629 40.76 1.59 -14.91
N HIS A 630 41.19 2.53 -14.07
CA HIS A 630 42.44 2.46 -13.36
C HIS A 630 42.62 1.13 -12.57
N PRO A 631 43.63 0.30 -12.83
CA PRO A 631 43.74 -1.10 -12.42
C PRO A 631 44.12 -1.33 -10.95
N THR A 632 43.71 -0.45 -10.03
CA THR A 632 44.03 -0.55 -8.60
C THR A 632 42.76 -0.95 -7.84
N PHE A 633 42.84 -2.04 -7.03
CA PHE A 633 41.71 -2.50 -6.22
C PHE A 633 41.11 -1.41 -5.31
N SER A 634 41.96 -0.57 -4.72
CA SER A 634 41.50 0.56 -3.89
C SER A 634 40.61 1.53 -4.65
N ARG A 635 40.90 1.80 -5.92
CA ARG A 635 40.06 2.69 -6.77
C ARG A 635 38.78 2.00 -7.21
N PHE A 636 38.85 0.71 -7.51
CA PHE A 636 37.62 -0.10 -7.76
C PHE A 636 36.70 -0.09 -6.55
N ALA A 637 37.24 -0.31 -5.34
CA ALA A 637 36.44 -0.28 -4.12
C ALA A 637 35.81 1.09 -3.87
N LYS A 638 36.56 2.19 -4.13
CA LYS A 638 36.00 3.56 -4.05
C LYS A 638 34.91 3.80 -5.08
N PHE A 639 35.11 3.37 -6.33
CA PHE A 639 34.08 3.42 -7.37
C PHE A 639 32.79 2.74 -6.92
N CYS A 640 32.86 1.49 -6.50
CA CYS A 640 31.72 0.74 -6.00
C CYS A 640 31.07 1.41 -4.77
N GLY A 641 31.86 1.99 -3.88
CA GLY A 641 31.36 2.72 -2.70
C GLY A 641 30.56 3.97 -3.07
N ILE A 642 31.09 4.79 -3.96
CA ILE A 642 30.43 6.03 -4.42
C ILE A 642 29.07 5.70 -5.09
N VAL A 643 29.07 4.75 -6.02
CA VAL A 643 27.86 4.34 -6.76
C VAL A 643 26.80 3.70 -5.82
N THR A 644 27.25 2.99 -4.80
CA THR A 644 26.35 2.39 -3.80
C THR A 644 25.67 3.46 -2.94
N VAL A 645 26.43 4.44 -2.43
CA VAL A 645 25.86 5.55 -1.63
C VAL A 645 24.91 6.39 -2.47
N GLU A 646 25.25 6.65 -3.72
CA GLU A 646 24.36 7.30 -4.70
C GLU A 646 23.07 6.53 -4.90
N SER A 647 23.13 5.21 -5.09
CA SER A 647 21.95 4.34 -5.22
C SER A 647 21.02 4.45 -4.01
N PHE A 648 21.58 4.53 -2.80
CA PHE A 648 20.77 4.75 -1.59
C PHE A 648 20.15 6.14 -1.53
N ALA A 649 20.89 7.18 -1.95
CA ALA A 649 20.36 8.54 -2.02
C ALA A 649 19.19 8.64 -3.02
N ALA A 650 19.32 7.98 -4.18
CA ALA A 650 18.27 7.86 -5.17
C ALA A 650 17.04 7.09 -4.66
N SER A 651 17.27 5.99 -3.91
CA SER A 651 16.18 5.24 -3.25
C SER A 651 15.46 6.10 -2.21
N ALA A 652 16.19 6.87 -1.40
CA ALA A 652 15.61 7.77 -0.41
C ALA A 652 14.77 8.89 -1.05
N MET A 653 15.25 9.44 -2.17
CA MET A 653 14.45 10.37 -2.99
C MET A 653 13.17 9.70 -3.50
N GLY A 654 13.26 8.45 -3.95
CA GLY A 654 12.11 7.66 -4.38
C GLY A 654 11.08 7.43 -3.28
N LEU A 655 11.52 7.22 -2.03
CA LEU A 655 10.62 7.15 -0.87
C LEU A 655 9.89 8.49 -0.64
N THR A 656 10.61 9.63 -0.77
CA THR A 656 10.01 10.96 -0.63
C THR A 656 8.96 11.21 -1.71
N VAL A 657 9.28 10.92 -2.97
CA VAL A 657 8.34 11.04 -4.10
C VAL A 657 7.12 10.14 -3.90
N GLY A 658 7.32 8.88 -3.50
CA GLY A 658 6.23 7.95 -3.20
C GLY A 658 5.39 8.34 -1.97
N ALA A 659 5.98 9.07 -0.99
CA ALA A 659 5.23 9.63 0.13
C ALA A 659 4.40 10.85 -0.26
N MET A 660 4.81 11.59 -1.29
CA MET A 660 4.16 12.81 -1.77
C MET A 660 3.05 12.51 -2.77
N ALA A 661 3.28 11.58 -3.69
CA ALA A 661 2.35 11.27 -4.76
C ALA A 661 1.10 10.52 -4.25
N PRO A 662 -0.10 10.83 -4.76
CA PRO A 662 -1.33 10.16 -4.38
C PRO A 662 -1.43 8.73 -4.94
N THR A 663 -0.96 8.51 -6.17
CA THR A 663 -1.01 7.22 -6.87
C THR A 663 0.38 6.74 -7.31
N THR A 664 0.49 5.45 -7.65
CA THR A 664 1.74 4.87 -8.15
C THR A 664 2.13 5.49 -9.51
N GLU A 665 1.15 5.76 -10.37
CA GLU A 665 1.33 6.35 -11.69
C GLU A 665 1.87 7.77 -11.59
N ALA A 666 1.31 8.60 -10.69
CA ALA A 666 1.79 9.94 -10.41
C ALA A 666 3.24 9.93 -9.87
N ALA A 667 3.57 8.98 -9.00
CA ALA A 667 4.91 8.80 -8.48
C ALA A 667 5.91 8.40 -9.58
N MET A 668 5.52 7.48 -10.48
CA MET A 668 6.34 7.03 -11.62
C MET A 668 6.58 8.12 -12.66
N ALA A 669 5.69 9.09 -12.79
CA ALA A 669 5.89 10.27 -13.64
C ALA A 669 6.80 11.30 -12.97
N LEU A 670 6.55 11.61 -11.69
CA LEU A 670 7.25 12.66 -10.96
C LEU A 670 8.71 12.30 -10.63
N GLY A 671 8.98 11.04 -10.28
CA GLY A 671 10.31 10.58 -9.88
C GLY A 671 11.38 10.77 -10.98
N PRO A 672 11.21 10.18 -12.17
CA PRO A 672 12.13 10.37 -13.27
C PRO A 672 12.26 11.81 -13.73
N SER A 673 11.17 12.60 -13.73
CA SER A 673 11.21 14.02 -14.10
C SER A 673 12.11 14.83 -13.16
N LEU A 674 12.02 14.60 -11.85
CA LEU A 674 12.90 15.24 -10.88
C LEU A 674 14.36 14.79 -11.05
N MET A 675 14.58 13.51 -11.33
CA MET A 675 15.94 12.99 -11.58
C MET A 675 16.56 13.59 -12.83
N THR A 676 15.78 13.83 -13.91
CA THR A 676 16.26 14.47 -15.13
C THR A 676 16.82 15.87 -14.84
N VAL A 677 16.20 16.63 -13.96
CA VAL A 677 16.75 17.92 -13.51
C VAL A 677 18.13 17.73 -12.86
N PHE A 678 18.29 16.74 -12.00
CA PHE A 678 19.58 16.47 -11.35
C PHE A 678 20.65 15.94 -12.33
N ILE A 679 20.24 15.23 -13.38
CA ILE A 679 21.13 14.76 -14.44
C ILE A 679 21.68 15.95 -15.24
N VAL A 680 20.81 16.88 -15.67
CA VAL A 680 21.24 18.07 -16.44
C VAL A 680 22.24 18.90 -15.66
N PHE A 681 21.95 19.12 -14.36
CA PHE A 681 22.84 19.86 -13.45
C PHE A 681 23.91 18.99 -12.80
N GLY A 682 24.19 17.80 -13.36
CA GLY A 682 25.20 16.84 -12.88
C GLY A 682 26.66 17.26 -13.08
N GLY A 683 26.92 18.31 -13.83
CA GLY A 683 28.28 18.81 -14.09
C GLY A 683 28.95 18.31 -15.37
N TYR A 684 28.30 17.40 -16.10
CA TYR A 684 28.76 16.95 -17.44
C TYR A 684 28.14 17.77 -18.57
N TYR A 685 26.81 18.00 -18.54
CA TYR A 685 26.08 18.75 -19.57
C TYR A 685 26.17 20.26 -19.38
N VAL A 686 26.11 20.74 -18.17
CA VAL A 686 26.14 22.15 -17.81
C VAL A 686 27.29 22.37 -16.82
N ASN A 687 28.18 23.28 -17.17
CA ASN A 687 29.25 23.71 -16.26
C ASN A 687 28.64 24.47 -15.08
N PRO A 688 28.91 24.04 -13.84
CA PRO A 688 28.38 24.68 -12.63
C PRO A 688 28.67 26.17 -12.51
N ASP A 689 29.83 26.61 -13.00
CA ASP A 689 30.29 28.00 -12.91
C ASP A 689 29.47 28.92 -13.84
N ASN A 690 28.98 28.39 -14.96
CA ASN A 690 28.15 29.11 -15.94
C ASN A 690 26.65 29.02 -15.63
N THR A 691 26.28 28.39 -14.52
CA THR A 691 24.86 28.24 -14.15
C THR A 691 24.27 29.59 -13.70
N PRO A 692 23.09 30.01 -14.25
CA PRO A 692 22.41 31.23 -13.80
C PRO A 692 22.19 31.24 -12.29
N VAL A 693 22.27 32.44 -11.66
CA VAL A 693 22.19 32.59 -10.19
C VAL A 693 20.99 31.91 -9.58
N ILE A 694 19.83 31.96 -10.26
CA ILE A 694 18.56 31.34 -9.81
C ILE A 694 18.70 29.81 -9.66
N PHE A 695 19.54 29.14 -10.44
CA PHE A 695 19.70 27.67 -10.45
C PHE A 695 20.98 27.17 -9.75
N ARG A 696 21.83 28.05 -9.22
CA ARG A 696 23.11 27.68 -8.56
C ARG A 696 22.96 26.80 -7.34
N TRP A 697 21.77 26.72 -6.76
CA TRP A 697 21.48 25.83 -5.63
C TRP A 697 21.25 24.37 -6.07
N ILE A 698 20.75 24.12 -7.30
CA ILE A 698 20.43 22.78 -7.79
C ILE A 698 21.66 21.86 -7.83
N PRO A 699 22.80 22.24 -8.39
CA PRO A 699 24.02 21.42 -8.35
C PRO A 699 24.44 21.01 -6.94
N LYS A 700 24.21 21.85 -5.92
CA LYS A 700 24.59 21.57 -4.52
C LYS A 700 23.77 20.44 -3.91
N ILE A 701 22.53 20.23 -4.35
CA ILE A 701 21.62 19.17 -3.89
C ILE A 701 21.50 17.99 -4.87
N SER A 702 22.14 18.08 -6.05
CA SER A 702 22.12 17.00 -7.04
C SER A 702 22.98 15.83 -6.55
N LEU A 703 22.33 14.68 -6.36
CA LEU A 703 23.03 13.42 -6.04
C LEU A 703 23.94 12.96 -7.19
N ILE A 704 23.51 13.15 -8.43
CA ILE A 704 24.26 12.80 -9.64
C ILE A 704 25.57 13.59 -9.72
N ARG A 705 25.54 14.91 -9.40
CA ARG A 705 26.75 15.73 -9.44
C ARG A 705 27.84 15.21 -8.50
N TRP A 706 27.49 14.96 -7.23
CA TRP A 706 28.46 14.53 -6.24
C TRP A 706 28.99 13.13 -6.53
N ALA A 707 28.18 12.24 -7.07
CA ALA A 707 28.60 10.94 -7.53
C ALA A 707 29.56 11.04 -8.71
N PHE A 708 29.16 11.77 -9.75
CA PHE A 708 29.98 12.00 -10.96
C PHE A 708 31.33 12.65 -10.62
N GLN A 709 31.33 13.68 -9.78
CA GLN A 709 32.56 14.34 -9.32
C GLN A 709 33.45 13.38 -8.54
N GLY A 710 32.92 12.60 -7.61
CA GLY A 710 33.67 11.59 -6.87
C GLY A 710 34.27 10.50 -7.75
N LEU A 711 33.50 10.01 -8.73
CA LEU A 711 33.94 9.02 -9.71
C LEU A 711 35.04 9.59 -10.62
N SER A 712 34.89 10.84 -11.10
CA SER A 712 35.86 11.51 -11.94
C SER A 712 37.19 11.74 -11.21
N ILE A 713 37.16 12.23 -9.97
CA ILE A 713 38.38 12.39 -9.14
C ILE A 713 39.06 11.02 -8.92
N ASN A 714 38.25 9.97 -8.65
CA ASN A 714 38.81 8.63 -8.45
C ASN A 714 39.55 8.08 -9.68
N GLU A 715 39.03 8.36 -10.88
CA GLU A 715 39.62 7.84 -12.12
C GLU A 715 40.76 8.72 -12.61
N PHE A 716 40.59 10.04 -12.67
CA PHE A 716 41.56 10.94 -13.35
C PHE A 716 42.78 11.29 -12.52
N LYS A 717 42.71 11.28 -11.18
CA LYS A 717 43.86 11.67 -10.34
C LYS A 717 45.06 10.78 -10.59
N GLY A 718 46.20 11.39 -11.03
CA GLY A 718 47.42 10.69 -11.33
C GLY A 718 47.43 9.92 -12.66
N LEU A 719 46.45 10.16 -13.53
CA LEU A 719 46.45 9.63 -14.89
C LEU A 719 47.19 10.58 -15.83
N GLN A 720 48.04 10.02 -16.69
CA GLN A 720 48.77 10.76 -17.71
C GLN A 720 48.23 10.37 -19.08
N PHE A 721 48.01 11.40 -19.93
CA PHE A 721 47.50 11.28 -21.30
C PHE A 721 48.61 11.49 -22.33
N GLU A 722 48.46 10.89 -23.49
CA GLU A 722 49.37 11.06 -24.64
C GLU A 722 49.14 12.46 -25.24
N GLN A 723 50.22 13.19 -25.41
CA GLN A 723 50.25 14.52 -25.96
C GLN A 723 50.61 14.45 -27.47
N GLN A 724 49.77 15.02 -28.31
CA GLN A 724 50.04 15.19 -29.77
C GLN A 724 50.35 16.63 -30.09
N HIS A 725 49.84 17.60 -29.32
CA HIS A 725 50.02 19.02 -29.52
C HIS A 725 50.34 19.73 -28.20
N SER A 726 51.01 20.87 -28.26
CA SER A 726 51.44 21.61 -27.06
C SER A 726 50.29 22.11 -26.17
N TYR A 727 49.08 22.21 -26.70
CA TYR A 727 47.88 22.62 -25.96
C TYR A 727 47.03 21.45 -25.44
N ASP A 728 47.45 20.21 -25.68
CA ASP A 728 46.75 19.00 -25.21
C ASP A 728 46.87 18.83 -23.70
N ILE A 729 45.85 18.23 -23.11
CA ILE A 729 45.82 17.92 -21.68
C ILE A 729 46.80 16.80 -21.37
N GLN A 730 47.80 17.08 -20.50
CA GLN A 730 48.81 16.09 -20.11
C GLN A 730 48.37 15.26 -18.87
N THR A 731 47.79 15.91 -17.91
CA THR A 731 47.48 15.28 -16.62
C THR A 731 45.98 15.21 -16.36
N GLY A 732 45.58 14.18 -15.59
CA GLY A 732 44.18 14.03 -15.19
C GLY A 732 43.67 15.18 -14.31
N GLU A 733 44.57 15.85 -13.57
CA GLU A 733 44.23 17.04 -12.79
C GLU A 733 43.83 18.21 -13.68
N GLN A 734 44.53 18.45 -14.77
CA GLN A 734 44.17 19.47 -15.79
C GLN A 734 42.82 19.15 -16.43
N ALA A 735 42.53 17.86 -16.67
CA ALA A 735 41.23 17.45 -17.16
C ALA A 735 40.13 17.77 -16.15
N LEU A 736 40.32 17.49 -14.86
CA LEU A 736 39.36 17.81 -13.81
C LEU A 736 39.11 19.31 -13.65
N GLU A 737 40.15 20.13 -13.76
CA GLU A 737 40.02 21.60 -13.72
C GLU A 737 39.21 22.14 -14.90
N ARG A 738 39.47 21.63 -16.12
CA ARG A 738 38.73 22.02 -17.33
C ARG A 738 37.21 21.77 -17.22
N PHE A 739 36.79 20.74 -16.49
CA PHE A 739 35.38 20.42 -16.22
C PHE A 739 34.86 21.00 -14.90
N SER A 740 35.65 21.85 -14.21
CA SER A 740 35.29 22.42 -12.90
C SER A 740 34.93 21.36 -11.85
N LEU A 741 35.61 20.21 -11.90
CA LEU A 741 35.43 19.06 -10.99
C LEU A 741 36.60 18.91 -10.02
N GLY A 742 37.67 19.70 -10.15
CA GLY A 742 38.86 19.69 -9.30
C GLY A 742 38.65 20.32 -7.90
N GLY A 743 39.73 20.33 -7.10
CA GLY A 743 39.80 21.09 -5.84
C GLY A 743 39.08 20.44 -4.62
N ILE A 744 38.39 19.31 -4.79
CA ILE A 744 37.63 18.63 -3.72
C ILE A 744 38.18 17.22 -3.49
N ARG A 745 38.09 16.71 -2.26
CA ARG A 745 38.48 15.33 -1.93
C ARG A 745 37.33 14.35 -2.17
N ILE A 746 37.63 13.07 -2.43
CA ILE A 746 36.60 12.02 -2.59
C ILE A 746 35.75 11.90 -1.33
N GLU A 747 36.35 12.06 -0.15
CA GLU A 747 35.68 11.99 1.13
C GLU A 747 34.59 13.08 1.27
N ASP A 748 34.86 14.30 0.77
CA ASP A 748 33.89 15.38 0.78
C ASP A 748 32.69 15.11 -0.12
N THR A 749 32.91 14.41 -1.26
CA THR A 749 31.80 14.00 -2.15
C THR A 749 30.93 12.93 -1.50
N LEU A 750 31.51 11.98 -0.78
CA LEU A 750 30.76 10.98 -0.01
C LEU A 750 29.98 11.60 1.15
N VAL A 751 30.57 12.57 1.85
CA VAL A 751 29.88 13.31 2.91
C VAL A 751 28.71 14.11 2.36
N ALA A 752 28.88 14.74 1.19
CA ALA A 752 27.79 15.46 0.52
C ALA A 752 26.66 14.50 0.11
N GLN A 753 26.97 13.35 -0.47
CA GLN A 753 25.97 12.33 -0.79
C GLN A 753 25.26 11.81 0.48
N GLY A 754 26.00 11.59 1.56
CA GLY A 754 25.44 11.21 2.87
C GLY A 754 24.47 12.27 3.42
N ARG A 755 24.80 13.56 3.31
CA ARG A 755 23.90 14.65 3.69
C ARG A 755 22.62 14.66 2.85
N ILE A 756 22.73 14.44 1.53
CA ILE A 756 21.58 14.35 0.62
C ILE A 756 20.70 13.15 0.97
N LEU A 757 21.31 11.99 1.24
CA LEU A 757 20.63 10.79 1.71
C LEU A 757 19.81 11.08 2.98
N MET A 758 20.42 11.68 3.99
CA MET A 758 19.77 12.02 5.25
C MET A 758 18.65 13.04 5.07
N PHE A 759 18.87 14.04 4.19
CA PHE A 759 17.84 15.04 3.84
C PHE A 759 16.59 14.38 3.25
N TRP A 760 16.74 13.45 2.31
CA TRP A 760 15.61 12.75 1.70
C TRP A 760 14.89 11.83 2.70
N TYR A 761 15.59 11.12 3.58
CA TYR A 761 14.96 10.34 4.64
C TYR A 761 14.20 11.22 5.64
N TRP A 762 14.80 12.35 6.04
CA TRP A 762 14.15 13.32 6.90
C TRP A 762 12.89 13.92 6.25
N SER A 763 12.95 14.26 4.97
CA SER A 763 11.81 14.72 4.18
C SER A 763 10.69 13.66 4.12
N THR A 764 11.05 12.39 3.89
CA THR A 764 10.10 11.27 3.92
C THR A 764 9.43 11.14 5.28
N TYR A 765 10.20 11.25 6.37
CA TYR A 765 9.67 11.21 7.73
C TYR A 765 8.66 12.34 7.98
N LEU A 766 8.98 13.56 7.60
CA LEU A 766 8.09 14.72 7.75
C LEU A 766 6.81 14.57 6.93
N LEU A 767 6.93 14.14 5.67
CA LEU A 767 5.78 13.93 4.79
C LEU A 767 4.85 12.85 5.33
N LEU A 768 5.38 11.69 5.74
CA LEU A 768 4.58 10.63 6.32
C LEU A 768 3.97 11.01 7.69
N LYS A 769 4.64 11.87 8.46
CA LYS A 769 4.08 12.44 9.70
C LYS A 769 2.91 13.37 9.42
N LYS A 770 3.05 14.24 8.39
CA LYS A 770 2.02 15.19 7.97
C LYS A 770 0.81 14.51 7.33
N ASN A 771 1.05 13.49 6.50
CA ASN A 771 0.04 12.76 5.73
C ASN A 771 -0.67 11.65 6.53
N ARG A 772 -0.59 11.69 7.87
CA ARG A 772 -1.34 10.74 8.71
C ARG A 772 -2.84 10.88 8.40
N PRO A 773 -3.57 9.78 8.19
CA PRO A 773 -5.02 9.84 7.97
C PRO A 773 -5.70 10.62 9.10
N LYS A 774 -6.46 11.61 8.74
CA LYS A 774 -7.33 12.38 9.65
C LYS A 774 -8.76 11.92 9.42
N TYR A 775 -9.48 11.69 10.50
CA TYR A 775 -10.89 11.30 10.44
C TYR A 775 -11.79 12.47 10.81
N GLN A 776 -12.93 12.53 10.14
CA GLN A 776 -13.96 13.53 10.38
C GLN A 776 -14.55 13.33 11.78
N GLN A 777 -14.71 14.40 12.51
CA GLN A 777 -15.40 14.38 13.81
C GLN A 777 -16.90 14.54 13.57
N LEU A 778 -17.70 13.79 14.32
CA LEU A 778 -19.14 13.94 14.36
C LEU A 778 -19.47 15.20 15.16
N LEU A 779 -20.21 16.12 14.56
CA LEU A 779 -20.67 17.36 15.17
C LEU A 779 -22.14 17.19 15.60
N PRO A 780 -22.60 17.83 16.68
CA PRO A 780 -24.02 17.88 16.97
C PRO A 780 -24.75 18.59 15.81
N PRO A 781 -26.04 18.24 15.54
CA PRO A 781 -26.83 18.94 14.54
C PRO A 781 -26.95 20.44 14.89
N LEU A 782 -26.89 21.30 13.87
CA LEU A 782 -27.11 22.73 14.06
C LEU A 782 -28.60 22.97 14.37
N GLU A 783 -28.90 23.89 15.30
CA GLU A 783 -30.27 24.25 15.71
C GLU A 783 -31.12 24.80 14.55
N GLU A 784 -30.52 25.33 13.49
CA GLU A 784 -31.21 25.82 12.30
C GLU A 784 -31.91 24.70 11.49
N ASP A 785 -31.43 23.44 11.55
CA ASP A 785 -32.07 22.30 10.89
C ASP A 785 -33.31 21.81 11.66
N GLN A 786 -33.44 22.17 12.93
CA GLN A 786 -34.65 21.87 13.76
C GLN A 786 -35.81 22.77 13.41
N ASN A 787 -35.57 24.03 13.04
CA ASN A 787 -36.64 24.98 12.72
C ASN A 787 -37.26 24.82 11.33
N LYS A 788 -36.55 24.21 10.37
CA LYS A 788 -37.10 23.93 9.04
C LYS A 788 -38.04 22.74 8.99
N GLN A 789 -37.90 21.80 9.93
CA GLN A 789 -38.85 20.64 10.03
C GLN A 789 -40.07 20.92 10.87
N GLN A 790 -40.15 22.07 11.57
CA GLN A 790 -41.37 22.50 12.29
C GLN A 790 -42.28 23.45 11.47
N VAL A 791 -41.87 23.82 10.25
CA VAL A 791 -42.56 24.77 9.36
C VAL A 791 -43.05 24.13 8.06
N GLU A 792 -42.64 22.90 7.75
CA GLU A 792 -43.25 22.03 6.73
C GLU A 792 -44.07 20.93 7.41
#